data_c58b920650175112f33c792a3f867338
#
_entry.id   c58b920650175112f33c792a3f867338
#
_cell.length_a   1.000
_cell.length_b   1.000
_cell.length_c   1.000
_cell.angle_alpha   90.00
_cell.angle_beta   90.00
_cell.angle_gamma   90.00
#
_symmetry.space_group_name_H-M   'P 1'
#
loop_
_entity.id
_entity.type
_entity.pdbx_description
1 polymer ?
#
loop_
_entity_poly.entity_id
_entity_poly.type
_entity_poly.pdbx_seq_one_letter_code
_entity_poly.pdbx_strand_id
1 'polypeptide(L)'
;MGIDGILIKRIPRKLKAKWPRYLALFAMVTLSVYVFLGMMASSYSVINGVLASDQEHGLESGQFSAIEPLSDEELAHLQDMGVQVEAAFSQDFTQEDGTLLRVYTVRQGIDTIALEKGALPAADGELVLEQSYARVHGIQPGDSVQIAGMPFTVAGTGSTPDFESPRKSLSNPASDTTTFGLVYVTPGAYQALLDTGMADRAQELLYHYRLGEGVTDADVNEYVGSLLFDSLKAQDDFVRDTAVTETAQVREMKAGIQKLVDGSGQLSSALKQLNAGIGKLNDGADRLYGGNAQAAEGGRILEEKTTLIYEQANELVGAVEESGFKIDASTKKILVQIRNNLDSYYNGVMTLSAGLKELEAGSSQLAAGEQQAYDASKLILAGMKKLERGIQQLQAETDRIIDQMVDTKLTKVVTFTTAAQNSNIEVAVGNQRIMWNLGIVLGLVILFVLAYVISVFVINAIDSERSVIGAMYALGVSRRQVMCNYLALPAAVALAGGIAGTAVGLSPIGTGFQMYHTLLSHSLPTMPQLCPPGLILAGVFVPPLVVMLVNALVIRKKLDQPVLHLLKNMDAQRNGVDIPALEKLPFEHRFEIRHVIREFRSVFTVGLGVFGSLLLVMLGLNAYAMCNNLIKAAQDETTFQYQYVVKYPPSELPAGATAYYAESLTKPLGETTHTITLLGVEDNGAPYFDVAVEHGKNKVVISSALASKWGLHEGDKLVLSNDIAGLDYGFTVSGIAEYKSGFYAFMDASSMRALFDRKAGYYNVLMSQEPLDLETPRIYSMTTYDDVMSATQQFYDIFRTRLFLLICVPVVLFAIIMYLMLTLIVDRATTGISLLKIFGYPDKTVRRMYLHANGMMVLVDVIVLIPVTKLIMDAAFPTLMASASIACDLTLPWWIYGLILAGVLVVYIGVNLLLMRKFNRITPAVALKNRD
;
A
#
# COMPACT_ATOMS: atom_id res chain seq x y z
N MET A 1 8.07 -1.93 -63.16
CA MET A 1 7.86 -2.04 -61.72
C MET A 1 9.16 -1.64 -61.04
N GLY A 2 9.21 -0.53 -60.34
CA GLY A 2 10.39 -0.08 -59.65
C GLY A 2 10.77 -1.03 -58.53
N ILE A 3 12.03 -1.00 -58.06
CA ILE A 3 12.60 -1.80 -56.98
C ILE A 3 11.68 -1.81 -55.76
N ASP A 4 11.02 -0.71 -55.42
CA ASP A 4 10.09 -0.57 -54.28
C ASP A 4 8.85 -1.46 -54.44
N GLY A 5 8.31 -1.65 -55.67
CA GLY A 5 7.18 -2.54 -55.90
C GLY A 5 7.48 -4.01 -55.66
N ILE A 6 8.74 -4.43 -55.91
CA ILE A 6 9.19 -5.79 -55.63
C ILE A 6 9.34 -6.03 -54.14
N LEU A 7 9.88 -5.06 -53.38
CA LEU A 7 10.06 -5.12 -51.93
C LEU A 7 8.71 -5.17 -51.21
N ILE A 8 7.72 -4.41 -51.63
CA ILE A 8 6.37 -4.41 -51.07
C ILE A 8 5.68 -5.77 -51.28
N LYS A 9 5.82 -6.41 -52.46
CA LYS A 9 5.22 -7.76 -52.73
C LYS A 9 5.85 -8.86 -51.88
N ARG A 10 7.03 -8.70 -51.34
CA ARG A 10 7.65 -9.67 -50.41
C ARG A 10 6.92 -9.75 -49.07
N ILE A 11 6.32 -8.64 -48.59
CA ILE A 11 5.69 -8.54 -47.25
C ILE A 11 4.56 -9.57 -47.08
N PRO A 12 3.49 -9.61 -47.93
CA PRO A 12 2.41 -10.57 -47.80
C PRO A 12 2.88 -12.03 -48.05
N ARG A 13 3.89 -12.25 -48.88
CA ARG A 13 4.45 -13.57 -49.10
C ARG A 13 5.19 -14.10 -47.86
N LYS A 14 5.94 -13.25 -47.17
CA LYS A 14 6.60 -13.57 -45.88
C LYS A 14 5.59 -13.84 -44.77
N LEU A 15 4.51 -13.05 -44.71
CA LEU A 15 3.41 -13.27 -43.77
C LEU A 15 2.79 -14.65 -43.99
N LYS A 16 2.40 -15.00 -45.23
CA LYS A 16 1.81 -16.30 -45.58
C LYS A 16 2.76 -17.48 -45.29
N ALA A 17 4.06 -17.33 -45.58
CA ALA A 17 5.04 -18.39 -45.36
C ALA A 17 5.35 -18.66 -43.86
N LYS A 18 5.28 -17.66 -43.02
CA LYS A 18 5.65 -17.75 -41.60
C LYS A 18 4.50 -17.28 -40.67
N TRP A 19 3.24 -17.44 -41.09
CA TRP A 19 2.06 -16.95 -40.40
C TRP A 19 1.95 -17.33 -38.91
N PRO A 20 2.34 -18.58 -38.47
CA PRO A 20 2.19 -18.92 -37.06
C PRO A 20 3.08 -18.09 -36.13
N ARG A 21 4.21 -17.61 -36.65
CA ARG A 21 5.13 -16.74 -35.90
C ARG A 21 4.55 -15.33 -35.75
N TYR A 22 4.02 -14.79 -36.82
CA TYR A 22 3.41 -13.46 -36.78
C TYR A 22 2.10 -13.45 -35.98
N LEU A 23 1.38 -14.57 -36.00
CA LEU A 23 0.22 -14.79 -35.11
C LEU A 23 0.65 -14.81 -33.64
N ALA A 24 1.73 -15.52 -33.31
CA ALA A 24 2.27 -15.56 -31.95
C ALA A 24 2.74 -14.17 -31.49
N LEU A 25 3.42 -13.40 -32.36
CA LEU A 25 3.81 -12.02 -32.08
C LEU A 25 2.58 -11.12 -31.91
N PHE A 26 1.58 -11.25 -32.76
CA PHE A 26 0.32 -10.52 -32.66
C PHE A 26 -0.38 -10.81 -31.32
N ALA A 27 -0.53 -12.10 -30.98
CA ALA A 27 -1.14 -12.53 -29.72
C ALA A 27 -0.37 -12.00 -28.51
N MET A 28 0.97 -12.01 -28.57
CA MET A 28 1.83 -11.49 -27.50
C MET A 28 1.60 -9.98 -27.31
N VAL A 29 1.59 -9.20 -28.39
CA VAL A 29 1.33 -7.73 -28.31
C VAL A 29 -0.09 -7.46 -27.81
N THR A 30 -1.07 -8.16 -28.36
CA THR A 30 -2.50 -8.02 -27.99
C THR A 30 -2.70 -8.29 -26.51
N LEU A 31 -2.17 -9.41 -26.00
CA LEU A 31 -2.28 -9.79 -24.59
C LEU A 31 -1.55 -8.78 -23.68
N SER A 32 -0.39 -8.33 -24.11
CA SER A 32 0.41 -7.33 -23.37
C SER A 32 -0.32 -6.00 -23.21
N VAL A 33 -0.86 -5.47 -24.32
CA VAL A 33 -1.60 -4.20 -24.33
C VAL A 33 -2.95 -4.36 -23.61
N TYR A 34 -3.61 -5.49 -23.77
CA TYR A 34 -4.86 -5.82 -23.06
C TYR A 34 -4.68 -5.69 -21.53
N VAL A 35 -3.66 -6.36 -20.96
CA VAL A 35 -3.43 -6.35 -19.52
C VAL A 35 -3.03 -4.95 -19.05
N PHE A 36 -2.10 -4.31 -19.74
CA PHE A 36 -1.65 -2.96 -19.42
C PHE A 36 -2.81 -1.97 -19.40
N LEU A 37 -3.58 -1.89 -20.49
CA LEU A 37 -4.69 -0.94 -20.58
C LEU A 37 -5.85 -1.30 -19.66
N GLY A 38 -6.16 -2.60 -19.50
CA GLY A 38 -7.21 -3.04 -18.59
C GLY A 38 -6.93 -2.58 -17.15
N MET A 39 -5.69 -2.72 -16.69
CA MET A 39 -5.28 -2.25 -15.35
C MET A 39 -5.26 -0.72 -15.27
N MET A 40 -4.61 -0.06 -16.21
CA MET A 40 -4.42 1.40 -16.16
C MET A 40 -5.74 2.16 -16.30
N ALA A 41 -6.59 1.78 -17.26
CA ALA A 41 -7.88 2.46 -17.48
C ALA A 41 -8.87 2.17 -16.34
N SER A 42 -8.86 0.96 -15.76
CA SER A 42 -9.64 0.65 -14.56
C SER A 42 -9.21 1.50 -13.37
N SER A 43 -7.90 1.53 -13.08
CA SER A 43 -7.37 2.34 -11.97
C SER A 43 -7.69 3.82 -12.16
N TYR A 44 -7.52 4.35 -13.36
CA TYR A 44 -7.87 5.74 -13.68
C TYR A 44 -9.35 6.02 -13.47
N SER A 45 -10.22 5.12 -13.94
CA SER A 45 -11.68 5.28 -13.80
C SER A 45 -12.11 5.28 -12.34
N VAL A 46 -11.60 4.34 -11.55
CA VAL A 46 -11.98 4.24 -10.14
C VAL A 46 -11.42 5.41 -9.33
N ILE A 47 -10.14 5.76 -9.48
CA ILE A 47 -9.56 6.89 -8.74
C ILE A 47 -10.33 8.18 -9.01
N ASN A 48 -10.57 8.50 -10.29
CA ASN A 48 -11.28 9.75 -10.63
C ASN A 48 -12.78 9.68 -10.29
N GLY A 49 -13.39 8.49 -10.36
CA GLY A 49 -14.77 8.29 -9.97
C GLY A 49 -15.00 8.45 -8.48
N VAL A 50 -14.10 7.90 -7.64
CA VAL A 50 -14.16 8.07 -6.17
C VAL A 50 -13.96 9.54 -5.83
N LEU A 51 -12.88 10.18 -6.28
CA LEU A 51 -12.62 11.59 -6.01
C LEU A 51 -13.75 12.53 -6.44
N ALA A 52 -14.43 12.21 -7.54
CA ALA A 52 -15.60 12.98 -7.98
C ALA A 52 -16.81 12.75 -7.05
N SER A 53 -17.04 11.51 -6.63
CA SER A 53 -18.09 11.16 -5.68
C SER A 53 -17.86 11.82 -4.31
N ASP A 54 -16.62 11.83 -3.82
CA ASP A 54 -16.25 12.46 -2.55
C ASP A 54 -16.55 13.96 -2.56
N GLN A 55 -16.28 14.60 -3.69
CA GLN A 55 -16.61 16.02 -3.87
C GLN A 55 -18.13 16.26 -3.96
N GLU A 56 -18.85 15.40 -4.69
CA GLU A 56 -20.31 15.52 -4.89
C GLU A 56 -21.08 15.24 -3.61
N HIS A 57 -20.67 14.22 -2.85
CA HIS A 57 -21.33 13.77 -1.63
C HIS A 57 -20.75 14.30 -0.35
N GLY A 58 -19.76 15.20 -0.45
CA GLY A 58 -19.26 15.97 0.68
C GLY A 58 -18.47 15.16 1.69
N LEU A 59 -17.43 14.42 1.23
CA LEU A 59 -16.56 13.66 2.13
C LEU A 59 -16.12 14.49 3.35
N GLU A 60 -16.20 13.89 4.54
CA GLU A 60 -15.73 14.46 5.81
C GLU A 60 -14.23 14.83 5.77
N SER A 61 -13.84 15.86 6.54
CA SER A 61 -12.43 16.10 6.87
C SER A 61 -11.97 15.23 8.02
N GLY A 62 -12.91 14.81 8.87
CA GLY A 62 -12.71 13.90 9.97
C GLY A 62 -13.96 13.75 10.83
N GLN A 63 -13.82 12.98 11.90
CA GLN A 63 -14.89 12.67 12.82
C GLN A 63 -14.41 12.65 14.28
N PHE A 64 -15.31 12.89 15.21
CA PHE A 64 -15.04 12.73 16.62
C PHE A 64 -16.26 12.14 17.35
N SER A 65 -16.01 11.33 18.37
CA SER A 65 -17.04 10.70 19.19
C SER A 65 -17.16 11.39 20.55
N ALA A 66 -18.37 11.61 21.00
CA ALA A 66 -18.67 12.26 22.27
C ALA A 66 -19.39 11.30 23.25
N ILE A 67 -19.25 11.58 24.57
CA ILE A 67 -19.95 10.87 25.63
C ILE A 67 -21.39 11.38 25.77
N GLU A 68 -21.60 12.66 25.53
CA GLU A 68 -22.90 13.33 25.52
C GLU A 68 -23.06 14.17 24.26
N PRO A 69 -24.29 14.44 23.81
CA PRO A 69 -24.52 15.31 22.67
C PRO A 69 -23.91 16.69 22.88
N LEU A 70 -23.36 17.28 21.82
CA LEU A 70 -22.90 18.66 21.84
C LEU A 70 -24.12 19.59 21.98
N SER A 71 -23.96 20.65 22.77
CA SER A 71 -24.97 21.71 22.91
C SER A 71 -25.03 22.59 21.65
N ASP A 72 -26.15 23.27 21.47
CA ASP A 72 -26.31 24.22 20.36
C ASP A 72 -25.24 25.34 20.38
N GLU A 73 -24.76 25.75 21.58
CA GLU A 73 -23.69 26.74 21.73
C GLU A 73 -22.34 26.21 21.26
N GLU A 74 -22.04 24.93 21.56
CA GLU A 74 -20.81 24.27 21.14
C GLU A 74 -20.79 24.03 19.62
N LEU A 75 -21.94 23.62 19.06
CA LEU A 75 -22.10 23.48 17.60
C LEU A 75 -22.01 24.85 16.90
N ALA A 76 -22.64 25.89 17.45
CA ALA A 76 -22.54 27.25 16.90
C ALA A 76 -21.08 27.76 16.92
N HIS A 77 -20.34 27.47 17.98
CA HIS A 77 -18.92 27.86 18.03
C HIS A 77 -18.07 27.19 16.93
N LEU A 78 -18.29 25.90 16.67
CA LEU A 78 -17.63 25.21 15.55
C LEU A 78 -18.01 25.84 14.20
N GLN A 79 -19.29 26.22 14.03
CA GLN A 79 -19.74 26.93 12.83
C GLN A 79 -19.09 28.31 12.68
N ASP A 80 -18.95 29.05 13.80
CA ASP A 80 -18.28 30.36 13.83
C ASP A 80 -16.78 30.24 13.49
N MET A 81 -16.15 29.13 13.86
CA MET A 81 -14.80 28.79 13.41
C MET A 81 -14.72 28.47 11.91
N GLY A 82 -15.84 28.34 11.22
CA GLY A 82 -15.91 27.94 9.81
C GLY A 82 -15.92 26.42 9.59
N VAL A 83 -16.27 25.63 10.60
CA VAL A 83 -16.35 24.17 10.53
C VAL A 83 -17.81 23.76 10.36
N GLN A 84 -18.11 23.04 9.29
CA GLN A 84 -19.41 22.38 9.13
C GLN A 84 -19.38 21.09 9.96
N VAL A 85 -20.41 20.85 10.78
CA VAL A 85 -20.54 19.66 11.64
C VAL A 85 -21.91 19.03 11.41
N GLU A 86 -21.96 17.71 11.30
CA GLU A 86 -23.20 16.92 11.17
C GLU A 86 -23.15 15.71 12.10
N ALA A 87 -24.26 15.46 12.80
CA ALA A 87 -24.38 14.29 13.66
C ALA A 87 -24.54 13.01 12.82
N ALA A 88 -23.73 12.02 13.10
CA ALA A 88 -23.74 10.69 12.49
C ALA A 88 -23.92 9.62 13.57
N PHE A 89 -24.96 9.78 14.39
CA PHE A 89 -25.26 8.83 15.48
C PHE A 89 -25.62 7.47 14.95
N SER A 90 -25.19 6.42 15.64
CA SER A 90 -25.43 5.05 15.21
C SER A 90 -25.86 4.12 16.33
N GLN A 91 -26.57 3.07 15.92
CA GLN A 91 -26.98 1.94 16.76
C GLN A 91 -26.65 0.64 16.04
N ASP A 92 -26.21 -0.37 16.78
CA ASP A 92 -25.88 -1.68 16.27
C ASP A 92 -26.97 -2.70 16.64
N PHE A 93 -27.41 -3.51 15.67
CA PHE A 93 -28.40 -4.56 15.84
C PHE A 93 -27.91 -5.87 15.22
N THR A 94 -27.78 -6.91 16.03
CA THR A 94 -27.45 -8.26 15.53
C THR A 94 -28.74 -8.94 15.03
N GLN A 95 -28.70 -9.46 13.84
CA GLN A 95 -29.77 -10.18 13.17
C GLN A 95 -29.79 -11.64 13.64
N GLU A 96 -30.91 -12.37 13.35
CA GLU A 96 -31.07 -13.79 13.71
C GLU A 96 -29.99 -14.70 13.09
N ASP A 97 -29.44 -14.31 11.95
CA ASP A 97 -28.36 -15.04 11.25
C ASP A 97 -26.96 -14.70 11.77
N GLY A 98 -26.85 -13.81 12.78
CA GLY A 98 -25.60 -13.37 13.38
C GLY A 98 -24.95 -12.19 12.65
N THR A 99 -25.57 -11.66 11.59
CA THR A 99 -25.06 -10.45 10.93
C THR A 99 -25.37 -9.21 11.76
N LEU A 100 -24.48 -8.22 11.72
CA LEU A 100 -24.63 -6.96 12.44
C LEU A 100 -25.01 -5.84 11.46
N LEU A 101 -26.12 -5.18 11.73
CA LEU A 101 -26.55 -4.00 11.02
C LEU A 101 -26.32 -2.75 11.88
N ARG A 102 -25.51 -1.81 11.35
CA ARG A 102 -25.34 -0.50 11.97
C ARG A 102 -26.26 0.51 11.31
N VAL A 103 -27.15 1.08 12.11
CA VAL A 103 -28.19 1.98 11.64
C VAL A 103 -27.80 3.43 11.90
N TYR A 104 -27.89 4.25 10.86
CA TYR A 104 -27.69 5.70 10.85
C TYR A 104 -28.96 6.43 10.40
N THR A 105 -29.05 7.69 10.72
CA THR A 105 -29.99 8.59 10.03
C THR A 105 -29.43 9.00 8.67
N VAL A 106 -30.31 9.30 7.69
CA VAL A 106 -29.90 9.88 6.40
C VAL A 106 -29.25 11.24 6.63
N ARG A 107 -28.00 11.39 6.20
CA ARG A 107 -27.20 12.61 6.26
C ARG A 107 -27.52 13.53 5.07
N GLN A 108 -27.41 14.85 5.26
CA GLN A 108 -27.82 15.85 4.26
C GLN A 108 -26.66 16.73 3.77
N GLY A 109 -25.61 16.94 4.57
CA GLY A 109 -24.52 17.87 4.26
C GLY A 109 -23.15 17.21 4.12
N ILE A 110 -22.84 16.25 4.98
CA ILE A 110 -21.55 15.57 5.02
C ILE A 110 -21.79 14.08 4.76
N ASP A 111 -20.98 13.46 3.90
CA ASP A 111 -21.05 12.04 3.55
C ASP A 111 -22.45 11.59 3.12
N THR A 112 -23.05 12.34 2.23
CA THR A 112 -24.41 12.04 1.73
C THR A 112 -24.43 10.75 0.92
N ILE A 113 -25.58 10.10 0.85
CA ILE A 113 -25.73 8.79 0.18
C ILE A 113 -25.68 8.96 -1.35
N ALA A 114 -24.73 8.29 -1.98
CA ALA A 114 -24.71 8.04 -3.41
C ALA A 114 -25.61 6.84 -3.74
N LEU A 115 -26.84 7.12 -4.22
CA LEU A 115 -27.80 6.06 -4.55
C LEU A 115 -27.37 5.28 -5.80
N GLU A 116 -27.39 3.95 -5.71
CA GLU A 116 -27.22 3.06 -6.85
C GLU A 116 -28.56 2.67 -7.47
N LYS A 117 -29.55 2.34 -6.62
CA LYS A 117 -30.90 1.94 -7.06
C LYS A 117 -31.95 2.46 -6.08
N GLY A 118 -33.14 2.69 -6.57
CA GLY A 118 -34.28 3.10 -5.74
C GLY A 118 -34.28 4.58 -5.38
N ALA A 119 -34.69 4.91 -4.17
CA ALA A 119 -34.82 6.26 -3.65
C ALA A 119 -34.37 6.33 -2.17
N LEU A 120 -34.17 7.55 -1.65
CA LEU A 120 -33.98 7.77 -0.21
C LEU A 120 -35.29 7.45 0.55
N PRO A 121 -35.22 7.02 1.81
CA PRO A 121 -36.40 6.68 2.58
C PRO A 121 -37.22 7.95 2.84
N ALA A 122 -38.51 7.88 2.52
CA ALA A 122 -39.45 8.98 2.69
C ALA A 122 -40.41 8.75 3.88
N ALA A 123 -40.53 7.51 4.34
CA ALA A 123 -41.41 7.11 5.44
C ALA A 123 -40.61 6.29 6.48
N ASP A 124 -41.12 6.30 7.74
CA ASP A 124 -40.43 5.63 8.86
C ASP A 124 -40.39 4.09 8.74
N GLY A 125 -41.13 3.50 7.82
CA GLY A 125 -41.04 2.09 7.46
C GLY A 125 -40.09 1.78 6.31
N GLU A 126 -39.28 2.74 5.85
CA GLU A 126 -38.34 2.61 4.72
C GLU A 126 -36.91 2.76 5.17
N LEU A 127 -36.00 2.10 4.45
CA LEU A 127 -34.58 2.22 4.66
C LEU A 127 -33.80 2.22 3.34
N VAL A 128 -32.59 2.77 3.36
CA VAL A 128 -31.56 2.52 2.35
C VAL A 128 -30.54 1.56 2.95
N LEU A 129 -30.18 0.54 2.17
CA LEU A 129 -29.20 -0.47 2.55
C LEU A 129 -27.89 -0.22 1.83
N GLU A 130 -26.77 -0.39 2.51
CA GLU A 130 -25.45 -0.31 1.89
C GLU A 130 -25.34 -1.35 0.78
N GLN A 131 -24.81 -0.92 -0.37
CA GLN A 131 -24.91 -1.68 -1.62
C GLN A 131 -24.09 -2.98 -1.64
N SER A 132 -22.95 -3.05 -0.95
CA SER A 132 -22.12 -4.27 -0.95
C SER A 132 -22.77 -5.35 -0.10
N TYR A 133 -23.32 -4.98 1.05
CA TYR A 133 -24.11 -5.87 1.89
C TYR A 133 -25.38 -6.35 1.13
N ALA A 134 -26.13 -5.43 0.53
CA ALA A 134 -27.32 -5.75 -0.25
C ALA A 134 -27.01 -6.74 -1.39
N ARG A 135 -25.88 -6.54 -2.06
CA ARG A 135 -25.43 -7.40 -3.17
C ARG A 135 -25.06 -8.81 -2.70
N VAL A 136 -24.33 -8.91 -1.58
CA VAL A 136 -23.90 -10.21 -1.02
C VAL A 136 -25.11 -11.02 -0.54
N HIS A 137 -26.07 -10.36 0.10
CA HIS A 137 -27.30 -11.02 0.62
C HIS A 137 -28.43 -11.10 -0.42
N GLY A 138 -28.22 -10.59 -1.65
CA GLY A 138 -29.19 -10.66 -2.74
C GLY A 138 -30.42 -9.78 -2.54
N ILE A 139 -30.35 -8.77 -1.66
CA ILE A 139 -31.46 -7.87 -1.31
C ILE A 139 -31.57 -6.76 -2.37
N GLN A 140 -32.80 -6.44 -2.77
CA GLN A 140 -33.09 -5.41 -3.77
C GLN A 140 -34.13 -4.40 -3.26
N PRO A 141 -34.23 -3.20 -3.86
CA PRO A 141 -35.32 -2.28 -3.54
C PRO A 141 -36.68 -2.94 -3.70
N GLY A 142 -37.51 -2.81 -2.69
CA GLY A 142 -38.82 -3.48 -2.53
C GLY A 142 -38.82 -4.69 -1.60
N ASP A 143 -37.66 -5.25 -1.29
CA ASP A 143 -37.56 -6.35 -0.31
C ASP A 143 -37.79 -5.84 1.12
N SER A 144 -38.08 -6.76 2.06
CA SER A 144 -38.29 -6.44 3.47
C SER A 144 -37.12 -6.93 4.30
N VAL A 145 -36.59 -6.07 5.18
CA VAL A 145 -35.55 -6.37 6.17
C VAL A 145 -36.14 -6.12 7.56
N GLN A 146 -35.90 -7.01 8.51
CA GLN A 146 -36.33 -6.82 9.90
C GLN A 146 -35.16 -6.28 10.73
N ILE A 147 -35.41 -5.26 11.55
CA ILE A 147 -34.44 -4.71 12.50
C ILE A 147 -35.12 -4.56 13.83
N ALA A 148 -34.60 -5.17 14.89
CA ALA A 148 -35.24 -5.21 16.23
C ALA A 148 -36.70 -5.68 16.19
N GLY A 149 -37.03 -6.64 15.34
CA GLY A 149 -38.40 -7.16 15.16
C GLY A 149 -39.33 -6.24 14.37
N MET A 150 -38.90 -5.07 13.93
CA MET A 150 -39.67 -4.14 13.09
C MET A 150 -39.38 -4.39 11.61
N PRO A 151 -40.44 -4.52 10.77
CA PRO A 151 -40.25 -4.71 9.33
C PRO A 151 -40.00 -3.36 8.64
N PHE A 152 -38.97 -3.31 7.81
CA PHE A 152 -38.63 -2.18 6.94
C PHE A 152 -38.66 -2.61 5.49
N THR A 153 -39.08 -1.72 4.61
CA THR A 153 -38.99 -1.89 3.16
C THR A 153 -37.70 -1.23 2.66
N VAL A 154 -36.91 -1.94 1.90
CA VAL A 154 -35.70 -1.37 1.26
C VAL A 154 -36.15 -0.40 0.15
N ALA A 155 -36.07 0.89 0.41
CA ALA A 155 -36.41 1.93 -0.58
C ALA A 155 -35.32 2.07 -1.64
N GLY A 156 -34.06 1.86 -1.24
CA GLY A 156 -32.94 1.97 -2.16
C GLY A 156 -31.69 1.26 -1.62
N THR A 157 -30.68 1.21 -2.50
CA THR A 157 -29.31 0.78 -2.15
C THR A 157 -28.32 1.86 -2.57
N GLY A 158 -27.28 2.08 -1.77
CA GLY A 158 -26.29 3.12 -2.06
C GLY A 158 -25.00 2.93 -1.26
N SER A 159 -24.11 3.88 -1.40
CA SER A 159 -22.84 3.98 -0.66
C SER A 159 -22.64 5.38 -0.12
N THR A 160 -21.77 5.55 0.86
CA THR A 160 -21.35 6.86 1.38
C THR A 160 -19.84 6.98 1.31
N PRO A 161 -19.28 8.19 1.14
CA PRO A 161 -17.83 8.40 1.01
C PRO A 161 -17.02 7.94 2.21
N ASP A 162 -17.54 8.12 3.42
CA ASP A 162 -16.91 7.71 4.68
C ASP A 162 -16.79 6.19 4.87
N PHE A 163 -17.49 5.40 4.03
CA PHE A 163 -17.50 3.94 4.08
C PHE A 163 -17.19 3.29 2.72
N GLU A 164 -16.09 3.67 2.08
CA GLU A 164 -15.60 2.96 0.88
C GLU A 164 -15.34 1.47 1.17
N SER A 165 -14.92 1.16 2.40
CA SER A 165 -14.67 -0.20 2.87
C SER A 165 -15.31 -0.38 4.24
N PRO A 166 -16.63 -0.67 4.32
CA PRO A 166 -17.37 -0.75 5.59
C PRO A 166 -16.77 -1.78 6.53
N ARG A 167 -16.28 -1.35 7.68
CA ARG A 167 -15.70 -2.21 8.72
C ARG A 167 -16.52 -2.11 9.98
N LYS A 168 -16.68 -3.25 10.67
CA LYS A 168 -17.34 -3.30 11.97
C LYS A 168 -16.62 -2.42 13.01
N SER A 169 -15.28 -2.41 12.96
CA SER A 169 -14.39 -1.56 13.74
C SER A 169 -13.25 -1.05 12.90
N LEU A 170 -12.75 0.17 13.16
CA LEU A 170 -11.56 0.73 12.50
C LEU A 170 -10.30 -0.11 12.71
N SER A 171 -10.26 -0.93 13.77
CA SER A 171 -9.17 -1.87 14.04
C SER A 171 -9.20 -3.13 13.17
N ASN A 172 -10.30 -3.42 12.48
CA ASN A 172 -10.38 -4.59 11.60
C ASN A 172 -9.51 -4.39 10.36
N PRO A 173 -8.74 -5.40 9.94
CA PRO A 173 -7.80 -5.27 8.81
C PRO A 173 -8.51 -5.12 7.45
N ALA A 174 -9.76 -5.59 7.33
CA ALA A 174 -10.56 -5.50 6.11
C ALA A 174 -12.06 -5.40 6.42
N SER A 175 -12.85 -5.04 5.40
CA SER A 175 -14.32 -5.07 5.43
C SER A 175 -14.81 -6.50 5.34
N ASP A 176 -15.87 -6.84 6.07
CA ASP A 176 -16.61 -8.10 5.94
C ASP A 176 -18.12 -7.84 5.75
N THR A 177 -18.50 -7.66 4.50
CA THR A 177 -19.90 -7.40 4.12
C THR A 177 -20.80 -8.64 4.17
N THR A 178 -20.28 -9.79 4.55
CA THR A 178 -21.09 -11.01 4.82
C THR A 178 -21.67 -11.00 6.22
N THR A 179 -20.98 -10.34 7.17
CA THR A 179 -21.38 -10.29 8.58
C THR A 179 -21.72 -8.90 9.09
N PHE A 180 -21.44 -7.86 8.29
CA PHE A 180 -21.63 -6.46 8.67
C PHE A 180 -22.24 -5.62 7.54
N GLY A 181 -23.27 -4.83 7.84
CA GLY A 181 -23.94 -3.94 6.90
C GLY A 181 -24.30 -2.60 7.51
N LEU A 182 -24.46 -1.57 6.65
CA LEU A 182 -24.90 -0.23 7.04
C LEU A 182 -26.32 0.02 6.53
N VAL A 183 -27.10 0.65 7.37
CA VAL A 183 -28.51 0.98 7.12
C VAL A 183 -28.73 2.46 7.38
N TYR A 184 -29.46 3.12 6.51
CA TYR A 184 -29.81 4.53 6.64
C TYR A 184 -31.33 4.67 6.66
N VAL A 185 -31.85 5.29 7.73
CA VAL A 185 -33.28 5.44 7.97
C VAL A 185 -33.66 6.90 8.20
N THR A 186 -34.94 7.21 8.23
CA THR A 186 -35.45 8.53 8.64
C THR A 186 -35.16 8.79 10.12
N PRO A 187 -35.11 10.05 10.58
CA PRO A 187 -34.97 10.36 12.01
C PRO A 187 -36.08 9.75 12.87
N GLY A 188 -37.33 9.65 12.35
CA GLY A 188 -38.45 9.04 13.07
C GLY A 188 -38.27 7.52 13.25
N ALA A 189 -37.84 6.82 12.19
CA ALA A 189 -37.50 5.39 12.26
C ALA A 189 -36.31 5.13 13.20
N TYR A 190 -35.29 5.98 13.16
CA TYR A 190 -34.14 5.88 14.06
C TYR A 190 -34.55 6.00 15.53
N GLN A 191 -35.42 6.98 15.86
CA GLN A 191 -35.93 7.16 17.22
C GLN A 191 -36.79 5.97 17.65
N ALA A 192 -37.64 5.44 16.75
CA ALA A 192 -38.44 4.26 17.03
C ALA A 192 -37.55 3.03 17.36
N LEU A 193 -36.44 2.86 16.65
CA LEU A 193 -35.45 1.81 16.94
C LEU A 193 -34.75 2.04 18.30
N LEU A 194 -34.41 3.28 18.63
CA LEU A 194 -33.85 3.64 19.94
C LEU A 194 -34.80 3.28 21.09
N ASP A 195 -36.07 3.60 20.92
CA ASP A 195 -37.10 3.36 21.91
C ASP A 195 -37.37 1.87 22.16
N THR A 196 -36.94 0.98 21.27
CA THR A 196 -37.06 -0.48 21.50
C THR A 196 -36.17 -0.97 22.63
N GLY A 197 -35.07 -0.30 22.89
CA GLY A 197 -34.01 -0.73 23.81
C GLY A 197 -33.34 -2.06 23.43
N MET A 198 -33.48 -2.50 22.18
CA MET A 198 -32.96 -3.79 21.67
C MET A 198 -31.60 -3.67 20.97
N ALA A 199 -30.96 -2.47 20.99
CA ALA A 199 -29.63 -2.29 20.42
C ALA A 199 -28.60 -3.09 21.21
N ASP A 200 -27.61 -3.65 20.50
CA ASP A 200 -26.55 -4.48 21.10
C ASP A 200 -25.63 -3.68 22.02
N ARG A 201 -25.54 -2.38 21.79
CA ARG A 201 -24.72 -1.45 22.59
C ARG A 201 -25.38 -0.08 22.69
N ALA A 202 -24.87 0.74 23.59
CA ALA A 202 -25.28 2.13 23.70
C ALA A 202 -25.08 2.89 22.38
N GLN A 203 -25.93 3.89 22.15
CA GLN A 203 -25.83 4.77 21.00
C GLN A 203 -24.42 5.40 20.90
N GLU A 204 -23.80 5.32 19.74
CA GLU A 204 -22.55 6.02 19.46
C GLU A 204 -22.84 7.43 18.99
N LEU A 205 -22.34 8.43 19.74
CA LEU A 205 -22.53 9.85 19.42
C LEU A 205 -21.36 10.34 18.58
N LEU A 206 -21.39 10.05 17.29
CA LEU A 206 -20.35 10.41 16.33
C LEU A 206 -20.75 11.71 15.61
N TYR A 207 -19.79 12.60 15.42
CA TYR A 207 -19.94 13.84 14.67
C TYR A 207 -18.92 13.84 13.53
N HIS A 208 -19.40 14.06 12.30
CA HIS A 208 -18.57 14.30 11.13
C HIS A 208 -18.37 15.80 10.96
N TYR A 209 -17.18 16.21 10.55
CA TYR A 209 -16.90 17.61 10.30
C TYR A 209 -16.19 17.83 8.96
N ARG A 210 -16.41 19.02 8.39
CA ARG A 210 -15.68 19.54 7.23
C ARG A 210 -15.06 20.87 7.55
N LEU A 211 -13.79 21.01 7.21
CA LEU A 211 -13.00 22.20 7.43
C LEU A 211 -13.36 23.29 6.43
N GLY A 212 -13.52 24.53 6.90
CA GLY A 212 -13.58 25.72 6.06
C GLY A 212 -12.18 26.27 5.73
N GLU A 213 -12.16 27.37 5.00
CA GLU A 213 -10.90 27.99 4.61
C GLU A 213 -10.12 28.51 5.83
N GLY A 214 -8.87 28.07 5.96
CA GLY A 214 -7.95 28.53 6.98
C GLY A 214 -8.06 27.84 8.36
N VAL A 215 -8.96 26.89 8.52
CA VAL A 215 -9.10 26.06 9.74
C VAL A 215 -8.40 24.73 9.51
N THR A 216 -7.77 24.20 10.56
CA THR A 216 -7.05 22.92 10.53
C THR A 216 -7.71 21.90 11.47
N ASP A 217 -7.43 20.61 11.25
CA ASP A 217 -7.85 19.52 12.15
C ASP A 217 -7.35 19.76 13.59
N ALA A 218 -6.18 20.37 13.74
CA ALA A 218 -5.61 20.71 15.05
C ALA A 218 -6.47 21.72 15.79
N ASP A 219 -6.99 22.75 15.09
CA ASP A 219 -7.84 23.78 15.70
C ASP A 219 -9.16 23.19 16.18
N VAL A 220 -9.75 22.28 15.38
CA VAL A 220 -10.98 21.56 15.78
C VAL A 220 -10.70 20.66 16.98
N ASN A 221 -9.62 19.88 16.95
CA ASN A 221 -9.26 18.98 18.05
C ASN A 221 -8.94 19.74 19.35
N GLU A 222 -8.27 20.89 19.26
CA GLU A 222 -8.00 21.75 20.42
C GLU A 222 -9.31 22.23 21.08
N TYR A 223 -10.26 22.69 20.28
CA TYR A 223 -11.55 23.13 20.78
C TYR A 223 -12.36 21.98 21.38
N VAL A 224 -12.62 20.89 20.61
CA VAL A 224 -13.46 19.78 21.08
C VAL A 224 -12.81 19.03 22.26
N GLY A 225 -11.48 18.96 22.30
CA GLY A 225 -10.72 18.40 23.43
C GLY A 225 -10.77 19.24 24.70
N SER A 226 -11.15 20.54 24.60
CA SER A 226 -11.36 21.42 25.75
C SER A 226 -12.75 21.30 26.37
N LEU A 227 -13.70 20.65 25.69
CA LEU A 227 -15.08 20.51 26.13
C LEU A 227 -15.17 19.59 27.35
N LEU A 228 -15.81 20.10 28.41
CA LEU A 228 -15.96 19.32 29.62
C LEU A 228 -17.30 18.58 29.63
N PHE A 229 -17.24 17.37 30.14
CA PHE A 229 -18.40 16.53 30.34
C PHE A 229 -19.37 17.12 31.42
N ASP A 230 -20.66 17.24 31.09
CA ASP A 230 -21.72 17.63 32.00
C ASP A 230 -22.54 16.38 32.40
N SER A 231 -22.28 15.87 33.59
CA SER A 231 -22.92 14.67 34.08
C SER A 231 -24.45 14.71 34.08
N LEU A 232 -25.06 15.92 34.11
CA LEU A 232 -26.50 16.07 34.10
C LEU A 232 -27.12 15.89 32.71
N LYS A 233 -26.30 16.02 31.66
CA LYS A 233 -26.74 15.86 30.27
C LYS A 233 -26.41 14.47 29.70
N ALA A 234 -25.69 13.63 30.45
CA ALA A 234 -25.39 12.29 30.02
C ALA A 234 -26.65 11.46 29.83
N GLN A 235 -26.81 10.84 28.70
CA GLN A 235 -27.96 9.97 28.40
C GLN A 235 -27.84 8.61 29.11
N ASP A 236 -26.62 8.17 29.39
CA ASP A 236 -26.34 6.89 30.04
C ASP A 236 -26.07 7.09 31.54
N ASP A 237 -26.80 6.35 32.37
CA ASP A 237 -26.72 6.44 33.84
C ASP A 237 -25.31 6.05 34.33
N PHE A 238 -24.71 5.06 33.72
CA PHE A 238 -23.36 4.63 34.08
C PHE A 238 -22.31 5.73 33.79
N VAL A 239 -22.40 6.36 32.62
CA VAL A 239 -21.50 7.46 32.23
C VAL A 239 -21.72 8.67 33.16
N ARG A 240 -22.98 8.96 33.48
CA ARG A 240 -23.34 10.03 34.42
C ARG A 240 -22.79 9.79 35.83
N ASP A 241 -22.86 8.55 36.33
CA ASP A 241 -22.38 8.22 37.66
C ASP A 241 -20.86 8.19 37.77
N THR A 242 -20.15 7.97 36.64
CA THR A 242 -18.69 8.05 36.58
C THR A 242 -18.15 9.48 36.45
N ALA A 243 -19.02 10.43 36.16
CA ALA A 243 -18.64 11.83 36.01
C ALA A 243 -18.42 12.50 37.35
N VAL A 244 -17.48 13.41 37.37
CA VAL A 244 -17.06 14.08 38.59
C VAL A 244 -17.48 15.54 38.58
N THR A 245 -18.06 16.01 39.73
CA THR A 245 -18.53 17.38 39.89
C THR A 245 -17.39 18.39 40.10
N GLU A 246 -17.43 19.54 39.42
CA GLU A 246 -16.46 20.62 39.59
C GLU A 246 -16.63 21.38 40.90
N THR A 247 -15.58 21.42 41.73
CA THR A 247 -15.50 22.34 42.83
C THR A 247 -14.94 23.69 42.39
N ALA A 248 -15.24 24.79 43.09
CA ALA A 248 -14.71 26.13 42.80
C ALA A 248 -13.16 26.14 42.76
N GLN A 249 -12.55 25.32 43.61
CA GLN A 249 -11.08 25.21 43.71
C GLN A 249 -10.48 24.43 42.52
N VAL A 250 -11.16 23.47 41.97
CA VAL A 250 -10.77 22.79 40.72
C VAL A 250 -10.79 23.78 39.56
N ARG A 251 -11.80 24.66 39.52
CA ARG A 251 -11.89 25.71 38.50
C ARG A 251 -10.72 26.69 38.56
N GLU A 252 -10.34 27.15 39.80
CA GLU A 252 -9.18 27.98 39.99
C GLU A 252 -7.86 27.29 39.59
N MET A 253 -7.73 26.02 39.93
CA MET A 253 -6.57 25.20 39.56
C MET A 253 -6.50 24.95 38.04
N LYS A 254 -7.65 24.66 37.40
CA LYS A 254 -7.74 24.58 35.95
C LYS A 254 -7.35 25.87 35.25
N ALA A 255 -7.77 27.04 35.80
CA ALA A 255 -7.37 28.35 35.26
C ALA A 255 -5.83 28.51 35.32
N GLY A 256 -5.20 28.02 36.37
CA GLY A 256 -3.75 28.00 36.49
C GLY A 256 -3.08 27.05 35.53
N ILE A 257 -3.64 25.84 35.36
CA ILE A 257 -3.19 24.84 34.36
C ILE A 257 -3.41 25.39 32.94
N GLN A 258 -4.58 26.03 32.68
CA GLN A 258 -4.85 26.63 31.38
C GLN A 258 -3.81 27.71 31.01
N LYS A 259 -3.39 28.53 31.98
CA LYS A 259 -2.28 29.49 31.77
C LYS A 259 -0.95 28.79 31.45
N LEU A 260 -0.71 27.60 32.03
CA LEU A 260 0.47 26.79 31.70
C LEU A 260 0.33 26.21 30.30
N VAL A 261 -0.86 25.73 29.94
CA VAL A 261 -1.20 25.19 28.60
C VAL A 261 -1.03 26.30 27.57
N ASP A 262 -1.57 27.50 27.81
CA ASP A 262 -1.42 28.64 26.88
C ASP A 262 0.06 29.01 26.67
N GLY A 263 0.85 29.03 27.74
CA GLY A 263 2.29 29.28 27.67
C GLY A 263 3.04 28.16 26.90
N SER A 264 2.62 26.95 27.09
CA SER A 264 3.11 25.77 26.42
C SER A 264 2.64 25.73 24.95
N GLY A 265 1.40 26.13 24.67
CA GLY A 265 0.86 26.31 23.32
C GLY A 265 1.61 27.33 22.47
N GLN A 266 2.03 28.46 23.11
CA GLN A 266 2.86 29.45 22.44
C GLN A 266 4.25 28.90 22.09
N LEU A 267 4.83 28.05 22.94
CA LEU A 267 6.07 27.35 22.66
C LEU A 267 5.86 26.35 21.50
N SER A 268 4.74 25.61 21.51
CA SER A 268 4.37 24.71 20.43
C SER A 268 4.17 25.45 19.10
N SER A 269 3.54 26.64 19.13
CA SER A 269 3.38 27.47 17.93
C SER A 269 4.73 27.94 17.37
N ALA A 270 5.65 28.34 18.25
CA ALA A 270 7.01 28.76 17.87
C ALA A 270 7.81 27.53 17.29
N LEU A 271 7.60 26.35 17.86
CA LEU A 271 8.13 25.09 17.33
C LEU A 271 7.54 24.73 15.97
N LYS A 272 6.22 24.91 15.79
CA LYS A 272 5.57 24.71 14.49
C LYS A 272 6.12 25.65 13.42
N GLN A 273 6.34 26.93 13.76
CA GLN A 273 6.98 27.89 12.85
C GLN A 273 8.42 27.51 12.53
N LEU A 274 9.16 27.02 13.51
CA LEU A 274 10.51 26.49 13.30
C LEU A 274 10.48 25.25 12.43
N ASN A 275 9.53 24.36 12.70
CA ASN A 275 9.37 23.12 11.92
C ASN A 275 8.91 23.40 10.46
N ALA A 276 8.03 24.38 10.27
CA ALA A 276 7.69 24.86 8.92
C ALA A 276 8.88 25.52 8.21
N GLY A 277 9.75 26.19 8.97
CA GLY A 277 11.04 26.70 8.48
C GLY A 277 11.97 25.55 8.05
N ILE A 278 12.03 24.51 8.86
CA ILE A 278 12.79 23.27 8.58
C ILE A 278 12.23 22.52 7.37
N GLY A 279 10.89 22.41 7.28
CA GLY A 279 10.26 21.78 6.11
C GLY A 279 10.61 22.48 4.80
N LYS A 280 10.55 23.82 4.80
CA LYS A 280 11.01 24.61 3.63
C LYS A 280 12.50 24.45 3.34
N LEU A 281 13.30 24.19 4.35
CA LEU A 281 14.72 23.89 4.23
C LEU A 281 14.95 22.47 3.66
N ASN A 282 14.14 21.49 4.07
CA ASN A 282 14.19 20.13 3.51
C ASN A 282 13.84 20.11 2.01
N ASP A 283 12.77 20.83 1.62
CA ASP A 283 12.41 21.02 0.21
C ASP A 283 13.52 21.74 -0.59
N GLY A 284 14.31 22.59 0.08
CA GLY A 284 15.48 23.24 -0.46
C GLY A 284 16.73 22.34 -0.48
N ALA A 285 16.88 21.44 0.49
CA ALA A 285 18.03 20.54 0.62
C ALA A 285 17.97 19.38 -0.38
N ASP A 286 16.79 18.91 -0.73
CA ASP A 286 16.61 17.96 -1.86
C ASP A 286 17.01 18.57 -3.21
N ARG A 287 17.03 19.91 -3.29
CA ARG A 287 17.49 20.64 -4.48
C ARG A 287 18.95 21.10 -4.42
N LEU A 288 19.45 21.32 -3.27
CA LEU A 288 20.80 21.87 -3.08
C LEU A 288 21.32 21.51 -1.67
N TYR A 289 22.39 20.82 -1.60
CA TYR A 289 23.11 20.41 -0.37
C TYR A 289 23.49 21.54 0.59
N GLY A 290 22.81 22.69 0.53
CA GLY A 290 23.25 23.91 1.19
C GLY A 290 22.37 24.45 2.33
N GLY A 291 21.23 23.81 2.65
CA GLY A 291 20.27 24.41 3.60
C GLY A 291 20.32 23.93 5.06
N ASN A 292 21.18 23.01 5.38
CA ASN A 292 21.08 22.20 6.59
C ASN A 292 21.57 22.84 7.91
N ALA A 293 22.61 23.69 7.85
CA ALA A 293 23.21 24.21 9.07
C ALA A 293 22.34 25.29 9.78
N GLN A 294 21.44 25.94 9.06
CA GLN A 294 20.53 26.92 9.64
C GLN A 294 19.53 26.34 10.64
N ALA A 295 19.00 25.19 10.30
CA ALA A 295 18.04 24.52 11.13
C ALA A 295 18.69 23.97 12.42
N ALA A 296 19.96 23.54 12.32
CA ALA A 296 20.71 22.98 13.44
C ALA A 296 20.92 24.00 14.58
N GLU A 297 21.27 25.23 14.26
CA GLU A 297 21.48 26.27 15.30
C GLU A 297 20.15 26.66 15.99
N GLY A 298 19.05 26.76 15.23
CA GLY A 298 17.74 26.98 15.81
C GLY A 298 17.30 25.83 16.74
N GLY A 299 17.59 24.59 16.35
CA GLY A 299 17.34 23.41 17.17
C GLY A 299 18.14 23.38 18.47
N ARG A 300 19.43 23.74 18.41
CA ARG A 300 20.30 23.82 19.57
C ARG A 300 19.79 24.85 20.60
N ILE A 301 19.34 26.01 20.09
CA ILE A 301 18.78 27.04 20.96
C ILE A 301 17.48 26.57 21.63
N LEU A 302 16.65 25.84 20.89
CA LEU A 302 15.41 25.29 21.41
C LEU A 302 15.67 24.26 22.52
N GLU A 303 16.63 23.34 22.30
CA GLU A 303 17.09 22.36 23.26
C GLU A 303 17.56 23.01 24.56
N GLU A 304 18.45 24.01 24.47
CA GLU A 304 19.01 24.72 25.61
C GLU A 304 17.92 25.43 26.43
N LYS A 305 17.00 26.12 25.73
CA LYS A 305 15.93 26.87 26.43
C LYS A 305 14.87 25.93 26.99
N THR A 306 14.55 24.87 26.29
CA THR A 306 13.62 23.85 26.77
C THR A 306 14.20 23.09 27.94
N THR A 307 15.50 22.77 27.90
CA THR A 307 16.21 22.18 29.04
C THR A 307 16.18 23.10 30.27
N LEU A 308 16.45 24.38 30.06
CA LEU A 308 16.41 25.36 31.17
C LEU A 308 14.99 25.45 31.79
N ILE A 309 13.95 25.52 30.98
CA ILE A 309 12.58 25.51 31.48
C ILE A 309 12.23 24.20 32.16
N TYR A 310 12.65 23.07 31.57
CA TYR A 310 12.43 21.75 32.12
C TYR A 310 13.08 21.59 33.51
N GLU A 311 14.33 22.02 33.65
CA GLU A 311 15.04 22.03 34.94
C GLU A 311 14.35 22.93 35.97
N GLN A 312 14.03 24.17 35.60
CA GLN A 312 13.35 25.11 36.49
C GLN A 312 11.96 24.65 36.91
N ALA A 313 11.21 24.05 35.95
CA ALA A 313 9.92 23.50 36.27
C ALA A 313 10.01 22.25 37.18
N ASN A 314 11.01 21.43 36.99
CA ASN A 314 11.25 20.29 37.88
C ASN A 314 11.71 20.70 39.26
N GLU A 315 12.59 21.71 39.37
CA GLU A 315 12.96 22.30 40.64
C GLU A 315 11.73 22.88 41.36
N LEU A 316 10.86 23.56 40.60
CA LEU A 316 9.64 24.13 41.13
C LEU A 316 8.67 23.06 41.67
N VAL A 317 8.46 22.00 40.86
CA VAL A 317 7.64 20.86 41.28
C VAL A 317 8.28 20.11 42.44
N GLY A 318 9.60 19.95 42.45
CA GLY A 318 10.35 19.35 43.54
C GLY A 318 10.24 20.12 44.83
N ALA A 319 10.38 21.44 44.78
CA ALA A 319 10.21 22.32 45.95
C ALA A 319 8.80 22.24 46.57
N VAL A 320 7.79 22.03 45.74
CA VAL A 320 6.41 21.79 46.20
C VAL A 320 6.28 20.45 46.89
N GLU A 321 6.92 19.39 46.33
CA GLU A 321 6.93 18.06 46.88
C GLU A 321 7.71 17.97 48.22
N GLU A 322 8.81 18.73 48.35
CA GLU A 322 9.68 18.78 49.53
C GLU A 322 9.16 19.65 50.68
N SER A 323 8.19 20.53 50.41
CA SER A 323 7.69 21.51 51.36
C SER A 323 7.00 20.94 52.62
N GLY A 324 6.86 19.59 52.71
CA GLY A 324 6.37 18.87 53.92
C GLY A 324 4.86 19.02 54.13
N PHE A 325 4.11 19.68 53.26
CA PHE A 325 2.67 19.77 53.32
C PHE A 325 2.05 18.39 52.97
N LYS A 326 1.02 17.98 53.68
CA LYS A 326 0.22 16.82 53.33
C LYS A 326 -0.59 17.15 52.06
N ILE A 327 0.02 16.88 50.93
CA ILE A 327 -0.62 17.02 49.64
C ILE A 327 -1.62 15.87 49.51
N ASP A 328 -2.88 16.19 49.20
CA ASP A 328 -3.88 15.16 48.91
C ASP A 328 -3.57 14.41 47.59
N ALA A 329 -4.17 13.25 47.43
CA ALA A 329 -3.87 12.38 46.28
C ALA A 329 -4.15 13.03 44.92
N SER A 330 -5.10 13.98 44.85
CA SER A 330 -5.44 14.64 43.61
C SER A 330 -4.50 15.78 43.25
N THR A 331 -4.06 16.54 44.22
CA THR A 331 -2.99 17.56 44.01
C THR A 331 -1.67 16.94 43.61
N LYS A 332 -1.32 15.79 44.25
CA LYS A 332 -0.15 15.00 43.82
C LYS A 332 -0.26 14.54 42.36
N LYS A 333 -1.45 14.11 41.96
CA LYS A 333 -1.73 13.69 40.61
C LYS A 333 -1.58 14.85 39.60
N ILE A 334 -2.01 16.05 39.92
CA ILE A 334 -1.83 17.24 39.05
C ILE A 334 -0.37 17.62 38.92
N LEU A 335 0.41 17.55 39.98
CA LEU A 335 1.85 17.81 39.93
C LEU A 335 2.56 16.78 39.02
N VAL A 336 2.19 15.52 39.12
CA VAL A 336 2.68 14.46 38.21
C VAL A 336 2.26 14.73 36.77
N GLN A 337 1.06 15.22 36.56
CA GLN A 337 0.54 15.57 35.23
C GLN A 337 1.28 16.76 34.61
N ILE A 338 1.60 17.77 35.39
CA ILE A 338 2.44 18.91 34.96
C ILE A 338 3.84 18.42 34.59
N ARG A 339 4.44 17.57 35.42
CA ARG A 339 5.76 16.98 35.15
C ARG A 339 5.74 16.19 33.84
N ASN A 340 4.75 15.33 33.65
CA ASN A 340 4.64 14.51 32.45
C ASN A 340 4.40 15.32 31.18
N ASN A 341 3.66 16.43 31.25
CA ASN A 341 3.52 17.38 30.13
C ASN A 341 4.86 18.01 29.75
N LEU A 342 5.61 18.45 30.76
CA LEU A 342 6.96 19.00 30.55
C LEU A 342 7.93 17.95 29.99
N ASP A 343 7.85 16.72 30.47
CA ASP A 343 8.60 15.58 29.90
C ASP A 343 8.28 15.36 28.44
N SER A 344 6.99 15.41 28.05
CA SER A 344 6.55 15.24 26.66
C SER A 344 7.08 16.35 25.76
N TYR A 345 7.00 17.61 26.23
CA TYR A 345 7.58 18.76 25.50
C TYR A 345 9.10 18.64 25.36
N TYR A 346 9.76 18.26 26.45
CA TYR A 346 11.20 18.09 26.47
C TYR A 346 11.65 17.04 25.44
N ASN A 347 10.98 15.88 25.41
CA ASN A 347 11.29 14.81 24.46
C ASN A 347 11.05 15.24 22.99
N GLY A 348 9.94 15.98 22.74
CA GLY A 348 9.65 16.52 21.39
C GLY A 348 10.74 17.49 20.92
N VAL A 349 11.20 18.37 21.83
CA VAL A 349 12.28 19.31 21.53
C VAL A 349 13.63 18.61 21.34
N MET A 350 13.93 17.60 22.19
CA MET A 350 15.16 16.82 22.04
C MET A 350 15.21 16.06 20.71
N THR A 351 14.05 15.54 20.29
CA THR A 351 13.92 14.88 18.97
C THR A 351 14.15 15.84 17.83
N LEU A 352 13.55 17.03 17.93
CA LEU A 352 13.75 18.09 16.94
C LEU A 352 15.22 18.52 16.90
N SER A 353 15.84 18.75 18.05
CA SER A 353 17.25 19.16 18.15
C SER A 353 18.20 18.07 17.60
N ALA A 354 17.92 16.79 17.88
CA ALA A 354 18.70 15.69 17.34
C ALA A 354 18.64 15.63 15.80
N GLY A 355 17.43 15.77 15.23
CA GLY A 355 17.26 15.82 13.77
C GLY A 355 17.97 17.01 13.11
N LEU A 356 18.01 18.16 13.80
CA LEU A 356 18.70 19.33 13.33
C LEU A 356 20.23 19.19 13.39
N LYS A 357 20.78 18.52 14.41
CA LYS A 357 22.21 18.23 14.53
C LYS A 357 22.69 17.27 13.43
N GLU A 358 21.87 16.32 13.02
CA GLU A 358 22.17 15.44 11.88
C GLU A 358 22.20 16.21 10.56
N LEU A 359 21.33 17.19 10.41
CA LEU A 359 21.32 18.10 9.26
C LEU A 359 22.57 19.01 9.21
N GLU A 360 23.07 19.45 10.37
CA GLU A 360 24.26 20.32 10.48
C GLU A 360 25.55 19.62 10.08
N ALA A 361 25.70 18.34 10.42
CA ALA A 361 26.92 17.57 10.13
C ALA A 361 27.19 17.39 8.64
N GLY A 362 26.26 17.71 7.80
CA GLY A 362 26.32 17.52 6.34
C GLY A 362 26.59 18.78 5.50
N SER A 363 26.66 19.98 6.10
CA SER A 363 26.68 21.17 5.25
C SER A 363 27.60 22.30 5.70
N SER A 364 28.50 22.72 4.84
CA SER A 364 29.41 23.84 5.03
C SER A 364 28.99 25.18 4.34
N GLN A 365 27.70 25.36 4.00
CA GLN A 365 27.24 26.55 3.24
C GLN A 365 26.03 27.23 3.90
N LEU A 366 26.26 28.07 4.91
CA LEU A 366 25.17 28.46 5.79
C LEU A 366 25.00 29.89 6.23
N ALA A 367 25.57 30.85 5.49
CA ALA A 367 25.47 32.25 5.89
C ALA A 367 24.02 32.85 5.81
N ALA A 368 23.12 32.27 5.03
CA ALA A 368 21.78 32.84 4.84
C ALA A 368 20.72 32.35 5.86
N GLY A 369 20.97 31.32 6.61
CA GLY A 369 19.99 30.71 7.51
C GLY A 369 20.09 31.06 8.98
N GLU A 370 21.22 31.60 9.41
CA GLU A 370 21.42 32.02 10.80
C GLU A 370 20.40 33.09 11.25
N GLN A 371 19.98 33.96 10.32
CA GLN A 371 19.03 35.01 10.65
C GLN A 371 17.61 34.49 10.94
N GLN A 372 17.11 33.52 10.16
CA GLN A 372 15.78 32.93 10.39
C GLN A 372 15.74 32.10 11.67
N ALA A 373 16.78 31.32 11.91
CA ALA A 373 16.91 30.54 13.14
C ALA A 373 17.04 31.46 14.39
N TYR A 374 17.73 32.58 14.23
CA TYR A 374 17.86 33.57 15.28
C TYR A 374 16.52 34.22 15.63
N ASP A 375 15.73 34.61 14.63
CA ASP A 375 14.41 35.23 14.85
C ASP A 375 13.39 34.23 15.41
N ALA A 376 13.38 32.99 14.94
CA ALA A 376 12.60 31.90 15.52
C ALA A 376 13.01 31.62 16.97
N SER A 377 14.31 31.65 17.27
CA SER A 377 14.86 31.54 18.63
C SER A 377 14.37 32.64 19.57
N LYS A 378 14.27 33.88 19.10
CA LYS A 378 13.70 34.98 19.89
C LYS A 378 12.22 34.78 20.23
N LEU A 379 11.45 34.30 19.25
CA LEU A 379 10.03 33.94 19.45
C LEU A 379 9.88 32.82 20.48
N ILE A 380 10.71 31.81 20.41
CA ILE A 380 10.74 30.71 21.38
C ILE A 380 11.11 31.19 22.76
N LEU A 381 12.13 32.03 22.88
CA LEU A 381 12.53 32.65 24.15
C LEU A 381 11.41 33.46 24.79
N ALA A 382 10.62 34.21 23.99
CA ALA A 382 9.45 34.93 24.49
C ALA A 382 8.35 34.00 24.97
N GLY A 383 8.07 32.93 24.25
CA GLY A 383 7.15 31.85 24.62
C GLY A 383 7.57 31.13 25.91
N MET A 384 8.85 30.80 26.02
CA MET A 384 9.44 30.17 27.21
C MET A 384 9.31 31.04 28.44
N LYS A 385 9.59 32.38 28.34
CA LYS A 385 9.40 33.32 29.44
C LYS A 385 7.94 33.46 29.87
N LYS A 386 6.98 33.23 28.92
CA LYS A 386 5.55 33.23 29.29
C LYS A 386 5.14 31.92 29.97
N LEU A 387 5.68 30.79 29.52
CA LEU A 387 5.47 29.50 30.19
C LEU A 387 6.02 29.51 31.61
N GLU A 388 7.22 30.04 31.82
CA GLU A 388 7.83 30.21 33.14
C GLU A 388 6.94 31.01 34.08
N ARG A 389 6.39 32.13 33.59
CA ARG A 389 5.43 32.94 34.38
C ARG A 389 4.14 32.17 34.68
N GLY A 390 3.63 31.40 33.75
CA GLY A 390 2.47 30.52 33.94
C GLY A 390 2.71 29.45 35.01
N ILE A 391 3.88 28.82 34.98
CA ILE A 391 4.31 27.86 36.00
C ILE A 391 4.43 28.52 37.38
N GLN A 392 5.03 29.69 37.45
CA GLN A 392 5.14 30.45 38.70
C GLN A 392 3.76 30.86 39.30
N GLN A 393 2.81 31.24 38.43
CA GLN A 393 1.45 31.52 38.87
C GLN A 393 0.71 30.25 39.33
N LEU A 394 0.90 29.13 38.65
CA LEU A 394 0.33 27.84 39.06
C LEU A 394 0.88 27.37 40.39
N GLN A 395 2.17 27.60 40.67
CA GLN A 395 2.77 27.28 41.95
C GLN A 395 2.10 28.11 43.09
N ALA A 396 1.93 29.42 42.87
CA ALA A 396 1.29 30.27 43.86
C ALA A 396 -0.18 29.94 44.10
N GLU A 397 -0.89 29.41 43.08
CA GLU A 397 -2.25 28.93 43.20
C GLU A 397 -2.33 27.53 43.81
N THR A 398 -1.36 26.64 43.48
CA THR A 398 -1.28 25.31 44.05
C THR A 398 -0.98 25.37 45.55
N ASP A 399 -0.13 26.27 45.99
CA ASP A 399 0.16 26.51 47.42
C ASP A 399 -1.09 26.89 48.23
N ARG A 400 -2.12 27.41 47.57
CA ARG A 400 -3.43 27.73 48.20
C ARG A 400 -4.38 26.55 48.30
N ILE A 401 -4.20 25.54 47.43
CA ILE A 401 -5.19 24.47 47.21
C ILE A 401 -4.72 23.15 47.85
N ILE A 402 -3.57 23.15 48.50
CA ILE A 402 -2.86 21.97 49.03
C ILE A 402 -3.74 21.08 49.96
N ASP A 403 -4.85 21.57 50.48
CA ASP A 403 -5.64 20.85 51.50
C ASP A 403 -6.93 20.17 50.98
N GLN A 404 -7.22 20.11 49.67
CA GLN A 404 -8.50 19.57 49.20
C GLN A 404 -8.41 18.45 48.13
N MET A 405 -9.21 17.41 48.34
CA MET A 405 -9.34 16.27 47.41
C MET A 405 -10.00 16.69 46.07
N VAL A 406 -9.35 16.38 44.96
CA VAL A 406 -9.86 16.69 43.63
C VAL A 406 -9.92 15.39 42.80
N ASP A 407 -11.08 15.11 42.28
CA ASP A 407 -11.30 13.98 41.42
C ASP A 407 -11.16 14.34 39.91
N THR A 408 -10.77 13.37 39.11
CA THR A 408 -10.51 13.56 37.69
C THR A 408 -11.78 13.55 36.88
N LYS A 409 -11.86 14.41 35.89
CA LYS A 409 -12.96 14.51 34.97
C LYS A 409 -12.71 13.83 33.64
N LEU A 410 -13.78 13.30 33.11
CA LEU A 410 -13.84 12.86 31.73
C LEU A 410 -14.02 14.10 30.84
N THR A 411 -13.30 14.13 29.72
CA THR A 411 -13.57 15.08 28.62
C THR A 411 -14.81 14.63 27.87
N LYS A 412 -15.57 15.57 27.29
CA LYS A 412 -16.77 15.25 26.51
C LYS A 412 -16.44 14.41 25.27
N VAL A 413 -15.33 14.73 24.59
CA VAL A 413 -14.89 14.03 23.38
C VAL A 413 -13.89 12.95 23.74
N VAL A 414 -14.13 11.75 23.24
CA VAL A 414 -13.38 10.53 23.54
C VAL A 414 -12.38 10.18 22.44
N THR A 415 -12.82 10.31 21.18
CA THR A 415 -11.98 10.00 20.02
C THR A 415 -12.04 11.14 19.03
N PHE A 416 -10.93 11.37 18.36
CA PHE A 416 -10.80 12.31 17.25
C PHE A 416 -9.99 11.62 16.15
N THR A 417 -10.54 11.59 14.94
CA THR A 417 -9.95 10.85 13.81
C THR A 417 -10.09 11.72 12.55
N THR A 418 -9.00 12.03 11.88
CA THR A 418 -9.04 12.70 10.58
C THR A 418 -9.41 11.73 9.47
N ALA A 419 -9.90 12.23 8.34
CA ALA A 419 -10.21 11.39 7.17
C ALA A 419 -9.01 10.53 6.75
N ALA A 420 -7.79 11.07 6.80
CA ALA A 420 -6.56 10.34 6.49
C ALA A 420 -6.25 9.19 7.46
N GLN A 421 -6.78 9.23 8.68
CA GLN A 421 -6.65 8.18 9.70
C GLN A 421 -7.83 7.20 9.70
N ASN A 422 -8.94 7.57 9.05
CA ASN A 422 -10.11 6.71 8.95
C ASN A 422 -9.88 5.59 7.94
N SER A 423 -9.69 4.37 8.45
CA SER A 423 -9.41 3.20 7.63
C SER A 423 -10.58 2.75 6.74
N ASN A 424 -11.76 3.33 6.85
CA ASN A 424 -12.88 3.11 5.92
C ASN A 424 -12.76 3.96 4.65
N ILE A 425 -11.98 5.05 4.68
CA ILE A 425 -11.78 6.02 3.60
C ILE A 425 -10.49 5.73 2.84
N GLU A 426 -10.40 6.15 1.59
CA GLU A 426 -9.22 6.04 0.68
C GLU A 426 -8.67 4.62 0.43
N VAL A 427 -9.32 3.57 0.92
CA VAL A 427 -8.86 2.19 0.69
C VAL A 427 -8.94 1.81 -0.78
N ALA A 428 -10.02 2.18 -1.44
CA ALA A 428 -10.21 1.91 -2.87
C ALA A 428 -9.20 2.68 -3.72
N VAL A 429 -8.99 3.97 -3.44
CA VAL A 429 -8.00 4.82 -4.12
C VAL A 429 -6.59 4.28 -3.90
N GLY A 430 -6.22 3.95 -2.66
CA GLY A 430 -4.94 3.35 -2.31
C GLY A 430 -4.66 2.05 -3.06
N ASN A 431 -5.64 1.13 -3.09
CA ASN A 431 -5.56 -0.12 -3.83
C ASN A 431 -5.41 0.11 -5.35
N GLN A 432 -6.10 1.11 -5.90
CA GLN A 432 -5.98 1.43 -7.33
C GLN A 432 -4.65 2.12 -7.68
N ARG A 433 -4.06 2.91 -6.78
CA ARG A 433 -2.69 3.43 -6.94
C ARG A 433 -1.66 2.29 -7.01
N ILE A 434 -1.81 1.26 -6.18
CA ILE A 434 -0.98 0.05 -6.26
C ILE A 434 -1.14 -0.62 -7.63
N MET A 435 -2.38 -0.81 -8.10
CA MET A 435 -2.66 -1.40 -9.41
C MET A 435 -2.11 -0.55 -10.56
N TRP A 436 -2.16 0.76 -10.44
CA TRP A 436 -1.56 1.70 -11.40
C TRP A 436 -0.04 1.51 -11.47
N ASN A 437 0.66 1.52 -10.34
CA ASN A 437 2.11 1.33 -10.27
C ASN A 437 2.53 -0.06 -10.79
N LEU A 438 1.78 -1.09 -10.41
CA LEU A 438 1.97 -2.45 -10.90
C LEU A 438 1.78 -2.53 -12.43
N GLY A 439 0.78 -1.85 -12.96
CA GLY A 439 0.51 -1.75 -14.40
C GLY A 439 1.67 -1.10 -15.17
N ILE A 440 2.28 -0.05 -14.64
CA ILE A 440 3.46 0.60 -15.23
C ILE A 440 4.63 -0.38 -15.29
N VAL A 441 4.98 -1.02 -14.18
CA VAL A 441 6.12 -1.94 -14.11
C VAL A 441 5.89 -3.15 -14.99
N LEU A 442 4.71 -3.74 -14.93
CA LEU A 442 4.29 -4.86 -15.79
C LEU A 442 4.40 -4.46 -17.27
N GLY A 443 3.88 -3.29 -17.64
CA GLY A 443 3.95 -2.74 -18.98
C GLY A 443 5.39 -2.55 -19.46
N LEU A 444 6.28 -2.00 -18.64
CA LEU A 444 7.69 -1.81 -18.97
C LEU A 444 8.43 -3.14 -19.17
N VAL A 445 8.23 -4.11 -18.28
CA VAL A 445 8.85 -5.45 -18.41
C VAL A 445 8.36 -6.15 -19.67
N ILE A 446 7.05 -6.13 -19.93
CA ILE A 446 6.47 -6.73 -21.13
C ILE A 446 6.98 -6.04 -22.38
N LEU A 447 7.07 -4.71 -22.40
CA LEU A 447 7.57 -3.93 -23.53
C LEU A 447 9.05 -4.26 -23.82
N PHE A 448 9.87 -4.40 -22.78
CA PHE A 448 11.26 -4.85 -22.90
C PHE A 448 11.36 -6.24 -23.52
N VAL A 449 10.58 -7.20 -23.00
CA VAL A 449 10.53 -8.58 -23.51
C VAL A 449 10.04 -8.61 -24.96
N LEU A 450 9.02 -7.85 -25.30
CA LEU A 450 8.48 -7.70 -26.64
C LEU A 450 9.57 -7.19 -27.62
N ALA A 451 10.21 -6.08 -27.28
CA ALA A 451 11.28 -5.49 -28.09
C ALA A 451 12.42 -6.48 -28.31
N TYR A 452 12.80 -7.19 -27.26
CA TYR A 452 13.85 -8.21 -27.30
C TYR A 452 13.46 -9.38 -28.21
N VAL A 453 12.30 -10.00 -28.03
CA VAL A 453 11.82 -11.15 -28.82
C VAL A 453 11.73 -10.80 -30.29
N ILE A 454 11.17 -9.62 -30.62
CA ILE A 454 11.07 -9.17 -32.01
C ILE A 454 12.47 -8.89 -32.60
N SER A 455 13.38 -8.31 -31.82
CA SER A 455 14.77 -8.08 -32.29
C SER A 455 15.48 -9.37 -32.62
N VAL A 456 15.38 -10.39 -31.79
CA VAL A 456 15.94 -11.73 -32.07
C VAL A 456 15.34 -12.35 -33.33
N PHE A 457 14.03 -12.18 -33.51
CA PHE A 457 13.33 -12.65 -34.68
C PHE A 457 13.80 -11.97 -35.98
N VAL A 458 13.96 -10.63 -35.94
CA VAL A 458 14.43 -9.83 -37.08
C VAL A 458 15.88 -10.15 -37.43
N ILE A 459 16.76 -10.27 -36.42
CA ILE A 459 18.15 -10.67 -36.59
C ILE A 459 18.22 -12.01 -37.33
N ASN A 460 17.45 -13.00 -36.86
CA ASN A 460 17.44 -14.32 -37.48
C ASN A 460 16.89 -14.29 -38.92
N ALA A 461 15.90 -13.43 -39.19
CA ALA A 461 15.40 -13.24 -40.57
C ALA A 461 16.46 -12.64 -41.49
N ILE A 462 17.25 -11.67 -41.01
CA ILE A 462 18.37 -11.08 -41.76
C ILE A 462 19.47 -12.11 -41.96
N ASP A 463 19.84 -12.85 -40.90
CA ASP A 463 20.91 -13.85 -40.97
C ASP A 463 20.55 -15.00 -41.95
N SER A 464 19.25 -15.39 -42.04
CA SER A 464 18.78 -16.42 -42.96
C SER A 464 18.70 -15.95 -44.44
N GLU A 465 18.66 -14.68 -44.71
CA GLU A 465 18.52 -14.08 -46.02
C GLU A 465 19.76 -13.25 -46.43
N ARG A 466 20.95 -13.48 -45.83
CA ARG A 466 22.19 -12.69 -46.05
C ARG A 466 22.59 -12.62 -47.54
N SER A 467 22.57 -13.75 -48.26
CA SER A 467 22.90 -13.80 -49.67
C SER A 467 21.93 -13.01 -50.55
N VAL A 468 20.63 -13.07 -50.21
CA VAL A 468 19.59 -12.29 -50.89
C VAL A 468 19.75 -10.82 -50.62
N ILE A 469 20.12 -10.39 -49.38
CA ILE A 469 20.45 -8.99 -49.05
C ILE A 469 21.70 -8.54 -49.82
N GLY A 470 22.73 -9.36 -49.88
CA GLY A 470 23.93 -9.09 -50.67
C GLY A 470 23.63 -8.89 -52.16
N ALA A 471 22.76 -9.72 -52.71
CA ALA A 471 22.30 -9.60 -54.09
C ALA A 471 21.49 -8.31 -54.32
N MET A 472 20.58 -7.93 -53.35
CA MET A 472 19.87 -6.66 -53.40
C MET A 472 20.79 -5.47 -53.39
N TYR A 473 21.85 -5.48 -52.57
CA TYR A 473 22.85 -4.41 -52.55
C TYR A 473 23.64 -4.34 -53.85
N ALA A 474 24.01 -5.49 -54.44
CA ALA A 474 24.66 -5.54 -55.74
C ALA A 474 23.78 -4.97 -56.86
N LEU A 475 22.44 -5.09 -56.74
CA LEU A 475 21.45 -4.51 -57.65
C LEU A 475 21.10 -3.04 -57.33
N GLY A 476 21.79 -2.38 -56.38
CA GLY A 476 21.66 -0.95 -56.09
C GLY A 476 20.56 -0.61 -55.08
N VAL A 477 19.99 -1.59 -54.36
CA VAL A 477 19.02 -1.33 -53.31
C VAL A 477 19.72 -0.69 -52.12
N SER A 478 19.23 0.45 -51.65
CA SER A 478 19.82 1.18 -50.53
C SER A 478 19.60 0.46 -49.18
N ARG A 479 20.53 0.65 -48.23
CA ARG A 479 20.44 0.11 -46.85
C ARG A 479 19.13 0.52 -46.17
N ARG A 480 18.65 1.75 -46.42
CA ARG A 480 17.39 2.28 -45.84
C ARG A 480 16.18 1.51 -46.38
N GLN A 481 16.12 1.20 -47.67
CA GLN A 481 15.01 0.44 -48.27
C GLN A 481 14.98 -0.99 -47.73
N VAL A 482 16.14 -1.66 -47.57
CA VAL A 482 16.21 -2.99 -46.95
C VAL A 482 15.78 -2.92 -45.49
N MET A 483 16.27 -1.95 -44.74
CA MET A 483 15.88 -1.74 -43.34
C MET A 483 14.36 -1.55 -43.20
N CYS A 484 13.75 -0.66 -44.01
CA CYS A 484 12.31 -0.43 -44.01
C CYS A 484 11.51 -1.70 -44.32
N ASN A 485 11.99 -2.53 -45.26
CA ASN A 485 11.32 -3.79 -45.61
C ASN A 485 11.31 -4.80 -44.45
N TYR A 486 12.42 -4.87 -43.65
CA TYR A 486 12.48 -5.77 -42.50
C TYR A 486 11.74 -5.22 -41.27
N LEU A 487 11.58 -3.88 -41.16
CA LEU A 487 10.81 -3.23 -40.11
C LEU A 487 9.31 -3.24 -40.36
N ALA A 488 8.88 -3.15 -41.62
CA ALA A 488 7.48 -2.95 -41.99
C ALA A 488 6.53 -4.02 -41.41
N LEU A 489 6.88 -5.28 -41.51
CA LEU A 489 6.00 -6.38 -41.10
C LEU A 489 5.93 -6.52 -39.56
N PRO A 490 7.05 -6.53 -38.80
CA PRO A 490 6.98 -6.49 -37.35
C PRO A 490 6.22 -5.25 -36.79
N ALA A 491 6.42 -4.07 -37.40
CA ALA A 491 5.73 -2.86 -37.02
C ALA A 491 4.23 -2.92 -37.30
N ALA A 492 3.84 -3.45 -38.47
CA ALA A 492 2.43 -3.64 -38.82
C ALA A 492 1.74 -4.64 -37.88
N VAL A 493 2.42 -5.74 -37.51
CA VAL A 493 1.90 -6.73 -36.56
C VAL A 493 1.79 -6.13 -35.17
N ALA A 494 2.79 -5.34 -34.74
CA ALA A 494 2.74 -4.66 -33.45
C ALA A 494 1.63 -3.61 -33.40
N LEU A 495 1.41 -2.86 -34.50
CA LEU A 495 0.30 -1.90 -34.60
C LEU A 495 -1.06 -2.61 -34.56
N ALA A 496 -1.23 -3.67 -35.36
CA ALA A 496 -2.47 -4.46 -35.35
C ALA A 496 -2.75 -5.08 -33.98
N GLY A 497 -1.69 -5.61 -33.32
CA GLY A 497 -1.76 -6.13 -31.95
C GLY A 497 -2.07 -5.04 -30.93
N GLY A 498 -1.49 -3.84 -31.09
CA GLY A 498 -1.78 -2.67 -30.26
C GLY A 498 -3.23 -2.22 -30.38
N ILE A 499 -3.76 -2.14 -31.59
CA ILE A 499 -5.20 -1.80 -31.84
C ILE A 499 -6.11 -2.87 -31.23
N ALA A 500 -5.85 -4.15 -31.50
CA ALA A 500 -6.63 -5.26 -30.97
C ALA A 500 -6.57 -5.32 -29.44
N GLY A 501 -5.37 -5.16 -28.88
CA GLY A 501 -5.14 -5.15 -27.43
C GLY A 501 -5.82 -3.96 -26.75
N THR A 502 -5.80 -2.78 -27.37
CA THR A 502 -6.53 -1.59 -26.89
C THR A 502 -8.03 -1.81 -26.93
N ALA A 503 -8.56 -2.35 -28.02
CA ALA A 503 -9.99 -2.62 -28.13
C ALA A 503 -10.48 -3.65 -27.09
N VAL A 504 -9.72 -4.73 -26.88
CA VAL A 504 -10.06 -5.73 -25.85
C VAL A 504 -9.80 -5.20 -24.45
N GLY A 505 -8.72 -4.44 -24.23
CA GLY A 505 -8.38 -3.84 -22.94
C GLY A 505 -9.43 -2.86 -22.43
N LEU A 506 -10.01 -2.06 -23.31
CA LEU A 506 -11.07 -1.11 -22.98
C LEU A 506 -12.49 -1.70 -23.05
N SER A 507 -12.62 -2.98 -23.35
CA SER A 507 -13.90 -3.67 -23.38
C SER A 507 -14.37 -4.11 -21.99
N PRO A 508 -15.61 -4.59 -21.84
CA PRO A 508 -16.11 -5.18 -20.61
C PRO A 508 -15.24 -6.34 -20.06
N ILE A 509 -14.51 -7.04 -20.94
CA ILE A 509 -13.58 -8.15 -20.55
C ILE A 509 -12.27 -7.59 -19.97
N GLY A 510 -11.86 -6.38 -20.31
CA GLY A 510 -10.66 -5.71 -19.80
C GLY A 510 -10.97 -4.79 -18.64
N THR A 511 -11.11 -3.51 -18.91
CA THR A 511 -11.39 -2.45 -17.93
C THR A 511 -12.67 -2.74 -17.16
N GLY A 512 -13.75 -3.13 -17.83
CA GLY A 512 -15.02 -3.44 -17.17
C GLY A 512 -14.92 -4.58 -16.17
N PHE A 513 -14.19 -5.65 -16.50
CA PHE A 513 -13.95 -6.75 -15.59
C PHE A 513 -13.19 -6.31 -14.33
N GLN A 514 -12.14 -5.51 -14.49
CA GLN A 514 -11.35 -4.99 -13.37
C GLN A 514 -12.16 -4.04 -12.49
N MET A 515 -12.95 -3.14 -13.08
CA MET A 515 -13.85 -2.25 -12.35
C MET A 515 -14.92 -3.03 -11.60
N TYR A 516 -15.54 -4.01 -12.24
CA TYR A 516 -16.55 -4.86 -11.60
C TYR A 516 -16.00 -5.56 -10.34
N HIS A 517 -14.79 -6.11 -10.40
CA HIS A 517 -14.16 -6.71 -9.23
C HIS A 517 -13.80 -5.68 -8.14
N THR A 518 -13.52 -4.44 -8.50
CA THR A 518 -13.32 -3.37 -7.52
C THR A 518 -14.64 -3.01 -6.81
N LEU A 519 -15.72 -2.88 -7.57
CA LEU A 519 -17.06 -2.61 -7.03
C LEU A 519 -17.60 -3.77 -6.17
N LEU A 520 -17.18 -5.02 -6.43
CA LEU A 520 -17.51 -6.16 -5.57
C LEU A 520 -16.79 -6.12 -4.23
N SER A 521 -15.62 -5.50 -4.18
CA SER A 521 -14.72 -5.50 -3.02
C SER A 521 -14.88 -4.27 -2.14
N HIS A 522 -15.53 -3.22 -2.64
CA HIS A 522 -15.66 -1.93 -1.98
C HIS A 522 -17.08 -1.40 -2.18
N SER A 523 -17.54 -0.63 -1.21
CA SER A 523 -18.83 0.06 -1.27
C SER A 523 -18.66 1.38 -2.03
N LEU A 524 -18.67 1.32 -3.35
CA LEU A 524 -18.43 2.46 -4.22
C LEU A 524 -19.61 2.67 -5.17
N PRO A 525 -19.98 3.91 -5.48
CA PRO A 525 -21.04 4.18 -6.45
C PRO A 525 -20.68 3.63 -7.83
N THR A 526 -21.68 3.43 -8.68
CA THR A 526 -21.46 3.04 -10.07
C THR A 526 -20.78 4.17 -10.83
N MET A 527 -19.60 3.90 -11.40
CA MET A 527 -18.75 4.89 -12.05
C MET A 527 -18.67 4.68 -13.56
N PRO A 528 -18.58 5.76 -14.35
CA PRO A 528 -18.34 5.64 -15.78
C PRO A 528 -16.92 5.11 -16.04
N GLN A 529 -16.79 4.32 -17.12
CA GLN A 529 -15.47 3.93 -17.59
C GLN A 529 -14.78 5.13 -18.25
N LEU A 530 -13.73 5.64 -17.62
CA LEU A 530 -12.92 6.75 -18.10
C LEU A 530 -11.61 6.22 -18.67
N CYS A 531 -11.20 6.73 -19.80
CA CYS A 531 -9.90 6.44 -20.38
C CYS A 531 -9.28 7.70 -20.98
N PRO A 532 -8.19 8.22 -20.42
CA PRO A 532 -7.55 9.39 -20.99
C PRO A 532 -7.02 9.06 -22.40
N PRO A 533 -7.17 9.97 -23.37
CA PRO A 533 -6.70 9.76 -24.75
C PRO A 533 -5.22 9.35 -24.84
N GLY A 534 -4.40 9.81 -23.90
CA GLY A 534 -2.99 9.43 -23.80
C GLY A 534 -2.77 7.93 -23.60
N LEU A 535 -3.61 7.25 -22.81
CA LEU A 535 -3.51 5.80 -22.62
C LEU A 535 -3.89 5.03 -23.88
N ILE A 536 -4.91 5.49 -24.61
CA ILE A 536 -5.32 4.90 -25.90
C ILE A 536 -4.17 5.04 -26.91
N LEU A 537 -3.61 6.22 -27.02
CA LEU A 537 -2.47 6.48 -27.91
C LEU A 537 -1.25 5.64 -27.50
N ALA A 538 -0.99 5.52 -26.21
CA ALA A 538 0.10 4.67 -25.71
C ALA A 538 -0.12 3.19 -26.08
N GLY A 539 -1.30 2.63 -25.86
CA GLY A 539 -1.62 1.25 -26.21
C GLY A 539 -1.45 0.95 -27.71
N VAL A 540 -1.86 1.88 -28.57
CA VAL A 540 -1.80 1.70 -30.03
C VAL A 540 -0.40 1.96 -30.59
N PHE A 541 0.30 3.03 -30.16
CA PHE A 541 1.49 3.52 -30.83
C PHE A 541 2.80 3.19 -30.09
N VAL A 542 2.81 3.00 -28.77
CA VAL A 542 4.07 2.69 -28.06
C VAL A 542 4.63 1.34 -28.47
N PRO A 543 3.88 0.22 -28.58
CA PRO A 543 4.43 -1.05 -29.03
C PRO A 543 5.09 -0.98 -30.41
N PRO A 544 4.43 -0.48 -31.49
CA PRO A 544 5.08 -0.38 -32.78
C PRO A 544 6.26 0.63 -32.80
N LEU A 545 6.17 1.71 -32.04
CA LEU A 545 7.27 2.69 -31.93
C LEU A 545 8.52 2.06 -31.34
N VAL A 546 8.39 1.35 -30.21
CA VAL A 546 9.50 0.65 -29.54
C VAL A 546 10.06 -0.45 -30.45
N VAL A 547 9.18 -1.23 -31.09
CA VAL A 547 9.59 -2.24 -32.09
C VAL A 547 10.38 -1.60 -33.20
N MET A 548 9.93 -0.48 -33.78
CA MET A 548 10.64 0.22 -34.85
C MET A 548 11.98 0.78 -34.36
N LEU A 549 12.03 1.46 -33.22
CA LEU A 549 13.22 2.10 -32.69
C LEU A 549 14.32 1.07 -32.37
N VAL A 550 13.98 0.06 -31.57
CA VAL A 550 14.95 -0.98 -31.15
C VAL A 550 15.43 -1.79 -32.36
N ASN A 551 14.50 -2.20 -33.23
CA ASN A 551 14.89 -2.98 -34.41
C ASN A 551 15.64 -2.14 -35.43
N ALA A 552 15.36 -0.83 -35.61
CA ALA A 552 16.15 0.02 -36.48
C ALA A 552 17.63 0.08 -36.04
N LEU A 553 17.89 0.21 -34.74
CA LEU A 553 19.24 0.21 -34.17
C LEU A 553 19.95 -1.14 -34.42
N VAL A 554 19.24 -2.23 -34.16
CA VAL A 554 19.78 -3.59 -34.32
C VAL A 554 20.04 -3.92 -35.78
N ILE A 555 19.09 -3.60 -36.68
CA ILE A 555 19.20 -3.85 -38.13
C ILE A 555 20.32 -3.01 -38.70
N ARG A 556 20.43 -1.71 -38.35
CA ARG A 556 21.49 -0.84 -38.80
C ARG A 556 22.89 -1.43 -38.55
N LYS A 557 23.11 -1.94 -37.30
CA LYS A 557 24.37 -2.61 -36.93
C LYS A 557 24.62 -3.89 -37.72
N LYS A 558 23.57 -4.64 -38.05
CA LYS A 558 23.68 -5.90 -38.80
C LYS A 558 23.86 -5.72 -40.31
N LEU A 559 23.28 -4.68 -40.91
CA LEU A 559 23.35 -4.35 -42.32
C LEU A 559 24.63 -3.56 -42.66
N ASP A 560 25.40 -3.12 -41.68
CA ASP A 560 26.68 -2.41 -41.88
C ASP A 560 27.84 -3.38 -42.12
N GLN A 561 27.66 -4.29 -43.08
CA GLN A 561 28.66 -5.26 -43.51
C GLN A 561 28.97 -5.08 -44.98
N PRO A 562 30.24 -5.35 -45.44
CA PRO A 562 30.58 -5.31 -46.85
C PRO A 562 29.74 -6.29 -47.68
N VAL A 563 29.34 -5.87 -48.88
CA VAL A 563 28.50 -6.67 -49.80
C VAL A 563 29.12 -8.03 -50.09
N LEU A 564 30.44 -8.11 -50.23
CA LEU A 564 31.15 -9.35 -50.47
C LEU A 564 31.02 -10.35 -49.30
N HIS A 565 31.02 -9.88 -48.05
CA HIS A 565 30.81 -10.74 -46.88
C HIS A 565 29.40 -11.30 -46.82
N LEU A 566 28.39 -10.48 -47.24
CA LEU A 566 27.01 -10.92 -47.32
C LEU A 566 26.79 -11.94 -48.45
N LEU A 567 27.41 -11.80 -49.60
CA LEU A 567 27.27 -12.70 -50.74
C LEU A 567 27.98 -14.05 -50.53
N LYS A 568 29.20 -14.04 -49.96
CA LYS A 568 30.00 -15.24 -49.76
C LYS A 568 29.68 -16.04 -48.50
N ASN A 569 28.72 -15.56 -47.71
CA ASN A 569 28.34 -16.20 -46.45
C ASN A 569 29.54 -16.55 -45.55
N MET A 570 30.62 -15.72 -45.63
CA MET A 570 31.85 -15.95 -44.88
C MET A 570 31.58 -15.65 -43.40
N ASP A 571 31.11 -16.70 -42.68
CA ASP A 571 31.15 -16.64 -41.20
C ASP A 571 32.65 -16.71 -40.79
N ALA A 572 33.07 -15.79 -39.92
CA ALA A 572 34.36 -15.92 -39.29
C ALA A 572 34.51 -17.33 -38.71
N GLN A 573 35.52 -18.09 -39.20
CA GLN A 573 35.84 -19.40 -38.64
C GLN A 573 35.99 -19.25 -37.13
N ARG A 574 34.99 -19.72 -36.38
CA ARG A 574 35.12 -19.85 -34.96
C ARG A 574 35.99 -21.05 -34.68
N ASN A 575 37.17 -20.79 -34.11
CA ASN A 575 38.04 -21.82 -33.58
C ASN A 575 37.20 -22.72 -32.62
N GLY A 576 37.11 -24.00 -32.97
CA GLY A 576 36.42 -24.95 -32.12
C GLY A 576 37.14 -25.05 -30.78
N VAL A 577 36.42 -24.89 -29.71
CA VAL A 577 36.92 -25.18 -28.35
C VAL A 577 37.01 -26.70 -28.27
N ASP A 578 38.20 -27.24 -28.31
CA ASP A 578 38.47 -28.66 -28.09
C ASP A 578 38.57 -28.88 -26.57
N ILE A 579 37.64 -29.68 -26.03
CA ILE A 579 37.62 -30.07 -24.62
C ILE A 579 38.01 -31.55 -24.57
N PRO A 580 39.25 -31.88 -24.16
CA PRO A 580 39.73 -33.27 -24.15
C PRO A 580 38.91 -34.22 -23.26
N ALA A 581 38.32 -33.70 -22.19
CA ALA A 581 37.48 -34.48 -21.25
C ALA A 581 36.21 -35.09 -21.91
N LEU A 582 35.78 -34.59 -23.07
CA LEU A 582 34.57 -35.03 -23.76
C LEU A 582 34.83 -36.27 -24.66
N GLU A 583 36.06 -36.66 -24.91
CA GLU A 583 36.39 -37.77 -25.83
C GLU A 583 35.97 -39.13 -25.31
N LYS A 584 35.80 -39.28 -23.99
CA LYS A 584 35.36 -40.51 -23.32
C LYS A 584 33.86 -40.75 -23.38
N LEU A 585 33.05 -39.79 -23.85
CA LEU A 585 31.60 -39.92 -23.91
C LEU A 585 31.12 -40.46 -25.25
N PRO A 586 29.95 -41.20 -25.32
CA PRO A 586 29.28 -41.57 -26.53
C PRO A 586 29.05 -40.37 -27.45
N PHE A 587 29.04 -40.58 -28.76
CA PHE A 587 28.90 -39.52 -29.77
C PHE A 587 27.66 -38.65 -29.54
N GLU A 588 26.54 -39.20 -29.15
CA GLU A 588 25.29 -38.47 -28.88
C GLU A 588 25.50 -37.43 -27.78
N HIS A 589 26.02 -37.82 -26.63
CA HIS A 589 26.28 -36.92 -25.49
C HIS A 589 27.37 -35.89 -25.76
N ARG A 590 28.45 -36.34 -26.47
CA ARG A 590 29.50 -35.41 -26.89
C ARG A 590 28.98 -34.35 -27.84
N PHE A 591 28.08 -34.75 -28.77
CA PHE A 591 27.43 -33.79 -29.66
C PHE A 591 26.53 -32.82 -28.90
N GLU A 592 25.71 -33.32 -27.97
CA GLU A 592 24.84 -32.48 -27.14
C GLU A 592 25.63 -31.41 -26.39
N ILE A 593 26.69 -31.78 -25.67
CA ILE A 593 27.51 -30.85 -24.87
C ILE A 593 28.27 -29.86 -25.78
N ARG A 594 28.90 -30.34 -26.86
CA ARG A 594 29.59 -29.47 -27.83
C ARG A 594 28.61 -28.51 -28.50
N HIS A 595 27.37 -28.95 -28.77
CA HIS A 595 26.31 -28.10 -29.31
C HIS A 595 25.94 -26.97 -28.35
N VAL A 596 25.74 -27.27 -27.06
CA VAL A 596 25.45 -26.30 -26.02
C VAL A 596 26.58 -25.26 -25.93
N ILE A 597 27.81 -25.69 -25.80
CA ILE A 597 28.98 -24.79 -25.65
C ILE A 597 29.18 -23.93 -26.90
N ARG A 598 29.03 -24.50 -28.11
CA ARG A 598 29.18 -23.74 -29.36
C ARG A 598 28.05 -22.75 -29.60
N GLU A 599 26.86 -23.07 -29.12
CA GLU A 599 25.64 -22.25 -29.25
C GLU A 599 25.39 -21.38 -28.02
N PHE A 600 26.43 -21.06 -27.18
CA PHE A 600 26.30 -20.27 -25.96
C PHE A 600 25.55 -18.95 -26.18
N ARG A 601 25.73 -18.33 -27.37
CA ARG A 601 24.98 -17.14 -27.76
C ARG A 601 23.49 -17.41 -27.93
N SER A 602 23.11 -18.59 -28.37
CA SER A 602 21.70 -19.01 -28.45
C SER A 602 21.13 -19.30 -27.06
N VAL A 603 21.93 -19.90 -26.15
CA VAL A 603 21.60 -20.09 -24.72
C VAL A 603 21.27 -18.74 -24.08
N PHE A 604 22.20 -17.78 -24.18
CA PHE A 604 21.99 -16.44 -23.66
C PHE A 604 20.76 -15.74 -24.24
N THR A 605 20.50 -15.97 -25.55
CA THR A 605 19.32 -15.43 -26.24
C THR A 605 18.02 -16.01 -25.71
N VAL A 606 17.99 -17.32 -25.44
CA VAL A 606 16.81 -17.97 -24.82
C VAL A 606 16.68 -17.55 -23.37
N GLY A 607 17.79 -17.52 -22.62
CA GLY A 607 17.86 -17.10 -21.23
C GLY A 607 17.27 -15.72 -20.98
N LEU A 608 17.56 -14.72 -21.84
CA LEU A 608 16.94 -13.40 -21.72
C LEU A 608 15.42 -13.41 -21.92
N GLY A 609 14.91 -14.24 -22.84
CA GLY A 609 13.47 -14.42 -23.02
C GLY A 609 12.81 -15.10 -21.81
N VAL A 610 13.47 -16.14 -21.29
CA VAL A 610 13.06 -16.84 -20.06
C VAL A 610 13.12 -15.89 -18.85
N PHE A 611 14.19 -15.10 -18.74
CA PHE A 611 14.38 -14.12 -17.67
C PHE A 611 13.22 -13.12 -17.57
N GLY A 612 12.88 -12.47 -18.70
CA GLY A 612 11.78 -11.51 -18.71
C GLY A 612 10.43 -12.15 -18.35
N SER A 613 10.20 -13.38 -18.80
CA SER A 613 8.99 -14.12 -18.47
C SER A 613 8.95 -14.57 -17.01
N LEU A 614 10.09 -15.01 -16.44
CA LEU A 614 10.21 -15.36 -15.03
C LEU A 614 10.03 -14.16 -14.12
N LEU A 615 10.49 -12.96 -14.51
CA LEU A 615 10.21 -11.72 -13.76
C LEU A 615 8.72 -11.50 -13.60
N LEU A 616 7.95 -11.68 -14.68
CA LEU A 616 6.49 -11.52 -14.64
C LEU A 616 5.81 -12.58 -13.77
N VAL A 617 6.27 -13.82 -13.85
CA VAL A 617 5.75 -14.92 -13.00
C VAL A 617 6.09 -14.67 -11.53
N MET A 618 7.33 -14.22 -11.24
CA MET A 618 7.75 -13.88 -9.87
C MET A 618 6.96 -12.72 -9.29
N LEU A 619 6.56 -11.73 -10.10
CA LEU A 619 5.68 -10.65 -9.68
C LEU A 619 4.36 -11.22 -9.13
N GLY A 620 3.71 -12.12 -9.87
CA GLY A 620 2.48 -12.77 -9.42
C GLY A 620 2.67 -13.67 -8.21
N LEU A 621 3.79 -14.39 -8.15
CA LEU A 621 4.11 -15.28 -7.02
C LEU A 621 4.47 -14.49 -5.75
N ASN A 622 5.14 -13.34 -5.86
CA ASN A 622 5.41 -12.48 -4.71
C ASN A 622 4.10 -11.88 -4.17
N ALA A 623 3.17 -11.47 -5.03
CA ALA A 623 1.85 -11.03 -4.60
C ALA A 623 1.06 -12.17 -3.91
N TYR A 624 1.14 -13.39 -4.43
CA TYR A 624 0.57 -14.57 -3.79
C TYR A 624 1.22 -14.87 -2.44
N ALA A 625 2.56 -14.83 -2.37
CA ALA A 625 3.31 -15.04 -1.13
C ALA A 625 2.90 -14.04 -0.06
N MET A 626 2.86 -12.75 -0.39
CA MET A 626 2.44 -11.68 0.51
C MET A 626 1.04 -11.96 1.10
N CYS A 627 0.05 -12.26 0.26
CA CYS A 627 -1.31 -12.55 0.73
C CYS A 627 -1.37 -13.83 1.60
N ASN A 628 -0.69 -14.90 1.20
CA ASN A 628 -0.70 -16.17 1.93
C ASN A 628 0.08 -16.08 3.26
N ASN A 629 1.19 -15.32 3.29
CA ASN A 629 1.97 -15.11 4.50
C ASN A 629 1.25 -14.17 5.47
N LEU A 630 0.45 -13.21 4.97
CA LEU A 630 -0.42 -12.38 5.80
C LEU A 630 -1.47 -13.22 6.54
N ILE A 631 -2.12 -14.18 5.85
CA ILE A 631 -3.09 -15.09 6.50
C ILE A 631 -2.39 -15.90 7.60
N LYS A 632 -1.22 -16.46 7.30
CA LYS A 632 -0.46 -17.23 8.30
C LYS A 632 -0.03 -16.37 9.47
N ALA A 633 0.48 -15.16 9.20
CA ALA A 633 0.86 -14.23 10.25
C ALA A 633 -0.34 -13.91 11.15
N ALA A 634 -1.51 -13.61 10.56
CA ALA A 634 -2.73 -13.37 11.33
C ALA A 634 -3.11 -14.57 12.20
N GLN A 635 -3.00 -15.80 11.68
CA GLN A 635 -3.29 -17.04 12.42
C GLN A 635 -2.29 -17.30 13.57
N ASP A 636 -1.00 -17.08 13.33
CA ASP A 636 0.06 -17.41 14.27
C ASP A 636 0.23 -16.31 15.34
N GLU A 637 -0.03 -15.05 15.00
CA GLU A 637 0.22 -13.88 15.83
C GLU A 637 -1.01 -13.40 16.60
N THR A 638 -2.24 -13.70 16.14
CA THR A 638 -3.47 -13.37 16.88
C THR A 638 -3.73 -14.43 17.94
N THR A 639 -3.24 -14.20 19.14
CA THR A 639 -3.30 -15.14 20.26
C THR A 639 -4.46 -14.86 21.22
N PHE A 640 -5.14 -13.71 21.10
CA PHE A 640 -6.33 -13.34 21.86
C PHE A 640 -7.61 -13.87 21.21
N GLN A 641 -8.65 -14.12 22.01
CA GLN A 641 -10.01 -14.37 21.49
C GLN A 641 -10.83 -13.08 21.40
N TYR A 642 -10.63 -12.15 22.32
CA TYR A 642 -11.35 -10.89 22.38
C TYR A 642 -10.37 -9.74 22.63
N GLN A 643 -10.49 -8.67 21.85
CA GLN A 643 -9.83 -7.40 22.05
C GLN A 643 -10.89 -6.31 22.17
N TYR A 644 -10.85 -5.60 23.28
CA TYR A 644 -11.72 -4.44 23.54
C TYR A 644 -10.87 -3.17 23.51
N VAL A 645 -11.31 -2.19 22.75
CA VAL A 645 -10.86 -0.80 22.90
C VAL A 645 -11.88 -0.09 23.74
N VAL A 646 -11.45 0.51 24.86
CA VAL A 646 -12.35 1.16 25.79
C VAL A 646 -12.20 2.67 25.72
N LYS A 647 -13.33 3.40 25.80
CA LYS A 647 -13.39 4.87 25.83
C LYS A 647 -12.72 5.41 27.10
N TYR A 648 -12.91 4.73 28.21
CA TYR A 648 -12.29 4.98 29.49
C TYR A 648 -12.10 3.68 30.26
N PRO A 649 -10.95 3.50 30.94
CA PRO A 649 -10.66 2.25 31.64
C PRO A 649 -11.64 2.03 32.79
N PRO A 650 -12.04 0.77 33.09
CA PRO A 650 -12.72 0.44 34.33
C PRO A 650 -11.87 0.76 35.55
N SER A 651 -12.54 1.01 36.71
CA SER A 651 -11.86 1.28 37.97
C SER A 651 -11.00 0.12 38.46
N GLU A 652 -11.42 -1.12 38.16
CA GLU A 652 -10.69 -2.35 38.45
C GLU A 652 -10.53 -3.13 37.14
N LEU A 653 -9.37 -3.79 37.00
CA LEU A 653 -9.11 -4.63 35.84
C LEU A 653 -10.04 -5.86 35.87
N PRO A 654 -10.85 -6.11 34.82
CA PRO A 654 -11.72 -7.29 34.78
C PRO A 654 -10.93 -8.59 34.90
N ALA A 655 -11.51 -9.58 35.57
CA ALA A 655 -10.86 -10.88 35.74
C ALA A 655 -10.60 -11.55 34.38
N GLY A 656 -9.38 -12.04 34.17
CA GLY A 656 -8.97 -12.67 32.90
C GLY A 656 -8.57 -11.68 31.80
N ALA A 657 -8.66 -10.36 32.02
CA ALA A 657 -8.21 -9.34 31.10
C ALA A 657 -6.73 -9.02 31.26
N THR A 658 -6.04 -8.78 30.16
CA THR A 658 -4.73 -8.15 30.12
C THR A 658 -4.87 -6.74 29.53
N ALA A 659 -4.35 -5.76 30.26
CA ALA A 659 -4.45 -4.36 29.90
C ALA A 659 -3.22 -3.90 29.09
N TYR A 660 -3.48 -3.14 28.03
CA TYR A 660 -2.46 -2.48 27.23
C TYR A 660 -2.82 -1.01 27.05
N TYR A 661 -1.79 -0.19 26.86
CA TYR A 661 -1.97 1.20 26.46
C TYR A 661 -1.54 1.34 25.00
N ALA A 662 -2.43 1.79 24.14
CA ALA A 662 -2.16 1.98 22.71
C ALA A 662 -2.37 3.45 22.30
N GLU A 663 -1.45 3.96 21.48
CA GLU A 663 -1.57 5.24 20.78
C GLU A 663 -1.28 5.05 19.29
N SER A 664 -2.05 5.75 18.46
CA SER A 664 -1.88 5.74 17.02
C SER A 664 -1.01 6.91 16.60
N LEU A 665 0.15 6.62 16.04
CA LEU A 665 1.08 7.60 15.47
C LEU A 665 1.24 7.35 13.98
N THR A 666 1.77 8.32 13.26
CA THR A 666 1.92 8.24 11.81
C THR A 666 3.39 8.27 11.40
N LYS A 667 3.67 7.67 10.24
CA LYS A 667 4.98 7.76 9.58
C LYS A 667 4.81 7.82 8.07
N PRO A 668 5.35 8.85 7.40
CA PRO A 668 5.30 8.95 5.96
C PRO A 668 6.24 7.95 5.28
N LEU A 669 5.82 7.46 4.11
CA LEU A 669 6.63 6.70 3.17
C LEU A 669 6.29 7.16 1.74
N GLY A 670 7.15 7.98 1.15
CA GLY A 670 6.86 8.64 -0.14
C GLY A 670 5.71 9.64 -0.01
N GLU A 671 4.65 9.44 -0.80
CA GLU A 671 3.44 10.29 -0.79
C GLU A 671 2.34 9.77 0.16
N THR A 672 2.54 8.61 0.77
CA THR A 672 1.55 7.99 1.67
C THR A 672 2.00 8.03 3.11
N THR A 673 1.05 8.30 4.01
CA THR A 673 1.25 8.23 5.46
C THR A 673 0.65 6.92 5.99
N HIS A 674 1.38 6.23 6.84
CA HIS A 674 0.95 4.98 7.44
C HIS A 674 0.79 5.14 8.94
N THR A 675 -0.28 4.56 9.47
CA THR A 675 -0.53 4.51 10.91
C THR A 675 0.32 3.40 11.54
N ILE A 676 0.96 3.72 12.65
CA ILE A 676 1.76 2.82 13.46
C ILE A 676 1.17 2.83 14.86
N THR A 677 0.84 1.65 15.36
CA THR A 677 0.33 1.48 16.72
C THR A 677 1.51 1.41 17.68
N LEU A 678 1.65 2.42 18.52
CA LEU A 678 2.56 2.38 19.66
C LEU A 678 1.84 1.68 20.83
N LEU A 679 2.37 0.56 21.28
CA LEU A 679 1.77 -0.28 22.30
C LEU A 679 2.66 -0.35 23.56
N GLY A 680 2.10 0.06 24.69
CA GLY A 680 2.75 -0.03 26.00
C GLY A 680 2.59 -1.43 26.60
N VAL A 681 3.72 -2.06 26.92
CA VAL A 681 3.82 -3.40 27.50
C VAL A 681 4.25 -3.29 28.95
N GLU A 682 3.57 -4.00 29.86
CA GLU A 682 3.92 -4.01 31.28
C GLU A 682 5.10 -4.96 31.58
N ASP A 683 5.85 -4.70 32.66
CA ASP A 683 7.03 -5.46 33.08
C ASP A 683 6.77 -6.96 33.34
N ASN A 684 5.52 -7.32 33.61
CA ASN A 684 5.12 -8.70 33.90
C ASN A 684 5.01 -9.60 32.66
N GLY A 685 5.42 -9.11 31.50
CA GLY A 685 5.30 -9.76 30.22
C GLY A 685 4.01 -9.40 29.49
N ALA A 686 3.99 -9.70 28.20
CA ALA A 686 2.86 -9.50 27.33
C ALA A 686 2.31 -10.87 26.91
N PRO A 687 1.30 -11.44 27.58
CA PRO A 687 0.83 -12.80 27.27
C PRO A 687 0.35 -12.97 25.81
N TYR A 688 0.03 -11.87 25.13
CA TYR A 688 -0.41 -11.86 23.74
C TYR A 688 0.66 -11.40 22.76
N PHE A 689 1.84 -10.94 23.23
CA PHE A 689 2.97 -10.50 22.39
C PHE A 689 4.27 -11.01 22.96
N ASP A 690 5.05 -11.75 22.19
CA ASP A 690 6.38 -12.21 22.60
C ASP A 690 7.41 -11.09 22.39
N VAL A 691 7.37 -10.08 23.27
CA VAL A 691 8.21 -8.88 23.17
C VAL A 691 8.79 -8.53 24.55
N ALA A 692 10.10 -8.35 24.59
CA ALA A 692 10.80 -7.78 25.75
C ALA A 692 11.12 -6.31 25.47
N VAL A 693 10.65 -5.40 26.32
CA VAL A 693 10.85 -3.96 26.17
C VAL A 693 11.80 -3.42 27.23
N GLU A 694 12.54 -2.38 26.90
CA GLU A 694 13.42 -1.68 27.81
C GLU A 694 12.77 -0.40 28.35
N HIS A 695 13.02 -0.07 29.62
CA HIS A 695 12.59 1.21 30.18
C HIS A 695 13.25 2.39 29.46
N GLY A 696 12.45 3.42 29.15
CA GLY A 696 12.92 4.67 28.57
C GLY A 696 11.92 5.30 27.63
N LYS A 697 11.73 6.60 27.73
CA LYS A 697 10.77 7.36 26.89
C LYS A 697 11.11 7.40 25.41
N ASN A 698 12.30 6.98 25.02
CA ASN A 698 12.80 7.02 23.64
C ASN A 698 13.28 5.66 23.12
N LYS A 699 12.92 4.57 23.79
CA LYS A 699 13.30 3.20 23.37
C LYS A 699 12.06 2.44 22.92
N VAL A 700 12.14 1.82 21.74
CA VAL A 700 11.05 1.00 21.20
C VAL A 700 11.60 -0.27 20.55
N VAL A 701 10.87 -1.35 20.73
CA VAL A 701 11.00 -2.55 19.92
C VAL A 701 9.99 -2.46 18.78
N ILE A 702 10.42 -2.64 17.55
CA ILE A 702 9.53 -2.51 16.38
C ILE A 702 9.16 -3.88 15.83
N SER A 703 7.97 -3.96 15.21
CA SER A 703 7.55 -5.16 14.48
C SER A 703 8.44 -5.41 13.25
N SER A 704 8.67 -6.69 12.90
CA SER A 704 9.41 -7.07 11.69
C SER A 704 8.74 -6.52 10.43
N ALA A 705 7.41 -6.33 10.44
CA ALA A 705 6.67 -5.62 9.42
C ALA A 705 7.13 -4.16 9.25
N LEU A 706 7.23 -3.42 10.37
CA LEU A 706 7.69 -2.03 10.38
C LEU A 706 9.15 -1.94 9.95
N ALA A 707 10.01 -2.80 10.51
CA ALA A 707 11.43 -2.87 10.17
C ALA A 707 11.64 -3.10 8.67
N SER A 708 10.96 -4.09 8.10
CA SER A 708 11.06 -4.43 6.66
C SER A 708 10.55 -3.31 5.75
N LYS A 709 9.45 -2.64 6.13
CA LYS A 709 8.81 -1.60 5.30
C LYS A 709 9.69 -0.36 5.16
N TRP A 710 10.33 0.09 6.23
CA TRP A 710 11.17 1.29 6.26
C TRP A 710 12.68 1.00 6.24
N GLY A 711 13.07 -0.28 6.17
CA GLY A 711 14.48 -0.68 6.16
C GLY A 711 15.20 -0.34 7.46
N LEU A 712 14.52 -0.47 8.61
CA LEU A 712 15.03 -0.12 9.94
C LEU A 712 15.76 -1.31 10.57
N HIS A 713 16.82 -1.04 11.29
CA HIS A 713 17.62 -1.99 12.01
C HIS A 713 17.74 -1.59 13.50
N GLU A 714 18.18 -2.50 14.32
CA GLU A 714 18.50 -2.22 15.72
C GLU A 714 19.56 -1.10 15.82
N GLY A 715 19.30 -0.10 16.65
CA GLY A 715 20.10 1.10 16.82
C GLY A 715 19.67 2.29 15.95
N ASP A 716 18.82 2.09 14.96
CA ASP A 716 18.34 3.16 14.10
C ASP A 716 17.38 4.10 14.83
N LYS A 717 17.25 5.31 14.30
CA LYS A 717 16.29 6.29 14.81
C LYS A 717 14.97 6.19 14.07
N LEU A 718 13.89 6.15 14.82
CA LEU A 718 12.51 6.15 14.35
C LEU A 718 11.82 7.43 14.83
N VAL A 719 11.34 8.24 13.91
CA VAL A 719 10.48 9.38 14.22
C VAL A 719 9.05 9.03 13.83
N LEU A 720 8.13 9.17 14.79
CA LEU A 720 6.70 9.01 14.61
C LEU A 720 6.01 10.33 14.94
N SER A 721 5.01 10.69 14.14
CA SER A 721 4.31 11.97 14.26
C SER A 721 2.91 11.77 14.84
N ASN A 722 2.50 12.68 15.69
CA ASN A 722 1.09 12.90 15.99
C ASN A 722 0.64 14.10 15.16
N ASP A 723 0.06 13.83 14.01
CA ASP A 723 -0.30 14.87 13.03
C ASP A 723 -1.35 15.84 13.60
N ILE A 724 -2.22 15.36 14.49
CA ILE A 724 -3.27 16.15 15.12
C ILE A 724 -2.67 17.16 16.13
N ALA A 725 -1.76 16.67 16.98
CA ALA A 725 -1.08 17.52 17.95
C ALA A 725 0.09 18.31 17.34
N GLY A 726 0.52 17.99 16.14
CA GLY A 726 1.69 18.54 15.47
C GLY A 726 2.99 18.28 16.22
N LEU A 727 3.13 17.11 16.83
CA LEU A 727 4.26 16.71 17.66
C LEU A 727 4.98 15.50 17.03
N ASP A 728 6.31 15.57 17.00
CA ASP A 728 7.16 14.48 16.58
C ASP A 728 7.82 13.80 17.78
N TYR A 729 7.75 12.49 17.83
CA TYR A 729 8.34 11.65 18.87
C TYR A 729 9.52 10.87 18.29
N GLY A 730 10.71 11.05 18.87
CA GLY A 730 11.94 10.39 18.43
C GLY A 730 12.28 9.19 19.30
N PHE A 731 12.36 8.05 18.66
CA PHE A 731 12.70 6.78 19.29
C PHE A 731 13.99 6.22 18.72
N THR A 732 14.63 5.35 19.51
CA THR A 732 15.73 4.48 19.10
C THR A 732 15.22 3.06 19.09
N VAL A 733 15.40 2.36 17.99
CA VAL A 733 15.02 0.95 17.85
C VAL A 733 15.94 0.11 18.73
N SER A 734 15.42 -0.45 19.82
CA SER A 734 16.16 -1.31 20.74
C SER A 734 16.10 -2.78 20.37
N GLY A 735 15.22 -3.19 19.49
CA GLY A 735 15.06 -4.55 19.00
C GLY A 735 13.99 -4.65 17.93
N ILE A 736 13.92 -5.82 17.30
CA ILE A 736 12.90 -6.14 16.30
C ILE A 736 12.15 -7.39 16.76
N ALA A 737 10.84 -7.26 16.98
CA ALA A 737 9.96 -8.38 17.32
C ALA A 737 9.45 -9.05 16.04
N GLU A 738 9.38 -10.36 16.02
CA GLU A 738 8.84 -11.13 14.91
C GLU A 738 7.30 -11.01 14.89
N TYR A 739 6.80 -9.91 14.35
CA TYR A 739 5.39 -9.61 14.21
C TYR A 739 5.12 -9.02 12.81
N LYS A 740 4.34 -9.74 12.00
CA LYS A 740 4.14 -9.44 10.57
C LYS A 740 2.74 -8.96 10.23
N SER A 741 1.76 -9.14 11.12
CA SER A 741 0.36 -8.82 10.85
C SER A 741 0.07 -7.31 10.91
N GLY A 742 0.97 -6.48 11.49
CA GLY A 742 0.75 -5.04 11.59
C GLY A 742 2.01 -4.23 11.86
N PHE A 743 1.87 -2.91 11.76
CA PHE A 743 2.93 -1.95 12.08
C PHE A 743 2.82 -1.55 13.55
N TYR A 744 3.61 -2.21 14.39
CA TYR A 744 3.65 -1.95 15.82
C TYR A 744 5.02 -1.43 16.25
N ALA A 745 4.98 -0.55 17.24
CA ALA A 745 6.14 -0.18 18.04
C ALA A 745 5.78 -0.45 19.50
N PHE A 746 6.58 -1.27 20.18
CA PHE A 746 6.36 -1.68 21.56
C PHE A 746 7.30 -0.90 22.47
N MET A 747 6.78 -0.38 23.55
CA MET A 747 7.61 0.27 24.57
C MET A 747 7.11 -0.06 25.98
N ASP A 748 7.93 0.24 26.98
CA ASP A 748 7.51 0.11 28.37
C ASP A 748 6.29 0.98 28.68
N ALA A 749 5.23 0.38 29.23
CA ALA A 749 3.96 1.04 29.49
C ALA A 749 4.09 2.24 30.44
N SER A 750 4.95 2.15 31.46
CA SER A 750 5.18 3.25 32.39
C SER A 750 5.85 4.44 31.70
N SER A 751 6.84 4.19 30.87
CA SER A 751 7.53 5.19 30.05
C SER A 751 6.58 5.82 29.03
N MET A 752 5.70 5.02 28.41
CA MET A 752 4.70 5.51 27.47
C MET A 752 3.66 6.42 28.14
N ARG A 753 3.14 6.01 29.32
CA ARG A 753 2.23 6.89 30.09
C ARG A 753 2.87 8.21 30.46
N ALA A 754 4.14 8.18 30.87
CA ALA A 754 4.91 9.38 31.17
C ALA A 754 5.22 10.24 29.93
N LEU A 755 5.28 9.65 28.73
CA LEU A 755 5.47 10.37 27.47
C LEU A 755 4.22 11.11 27.04
N PHE A 756 3.04 10.48 27.17
CA PHE A 756 1.75 11.01 26.75
C PHE A 756 0.91 11.61 27.87
N ASP A 757 1.52 11.91 29.00
CA ASP A 757 0.86 12.53 30.16
C ASP A 757 -0.37 11.78 30.67
N ARG A 758 -0.26 10.46 30.76
CA ARG A 758 -1.32 9.60 31.27
C ARG A 758 -1.06 9.20 32.72
N LYS A 759 -2.12 8.93 33.46
CA LYS A 759 -2.04 8.45 34.86
C LYS A 759 -1.26 7.13 34.94
N ALA A 760 -0.65 6.89 36.09
CA ALA A 760 -0.13 5.56 36.40
C ALA A 760 -1.28 4.52 36.34
N GLY A 761 -1.04 3.44 35.62
CA GLY A 761 -2.04 2.39 35.42
C GLY A 761 -3.08 2.67 34.33
N TYR A 762 -3.02 3.79 33.59
CA TYR A 762 -3.92 4.03 32.45
C TYR A 762 -3.74 2.98 31.34
N TYR A 763 -4.83 2.51 30.78
CA TYR A 763 -4.92 1.61 29.62
C TYR A 763 -6.18 1.94 28.83
N ASN A 764 -6.19 1.58 27.56
CA ASN A 764 -7.35 1.75 26.68
C ASN A 764 -7.62 0.52 25.80
N VAL A 765 -6.81 -0.53 25.93
CA VAL A 765 -7.02 -1.81 25.25
C VAL A 765 -7.01 -2.93 26.28
N LEU A 766 -7.99 -3.81 26.17
CA LEU A 766 -8.09 -5.03 26.96
C LEU A 766 -8.11 -6.23 26.02
N MET A 767 -7.32 -7.25 26.35
CA MET A 767 -7.31 -8.52 25.62
C MET A 767 -7.64 -9.67 26.57
N SER A 768 -8.42 -10.64 26.08
CA SER A 768 -8.85 -11.79 26.87
C SER A 768 -9.06 -13.05 26.03
N GLN A 769 -9.09 -14.21 26.69
CA GLN A 769 -9.47 -15.50 26.08
C GLN A 769 -10.98 -15.78 26.17
N GLU A 770 -11.64 -15.17 27.13
CA GLU A 770 -13.09 -15.30 27.35
C GLU A 770 -13.73 -13.92 27.21
N PRO A 771 -15.02 -13.83 26.87
CA PRO A 771 -15.71 -12.55 26.81
C PRO A 771 -15.70 -11.87 28.18
N LEU A 772 -15.38 -10.56 28.20
CA LEU A 772 -15.34 -9.74 29.40
C LEU A 772 -16.72 -9.15 29.67
N ASP A 773 -17.12 -9.14 30.93
CA ASP A 773 -18.31 -8.43 31.41
C ASP A 773 -17.96 -6.95 31.58
N LEU A 774 -18.20 -6.18 30.53
CA LEU A 774 -17.96 -4.74 30.45
C LEU A 774 -19.25 -4.00 30.13
N GLU A 775 -19.46 -2.89 30.80
CA GLU A 775 -20.57 -2.02 30.49
C GLU A 775 -20.50 -1.50 29.06
N THR A 776 -21.59 -1.67 28.30
CA THR A 776 -21.61 -1.35 26.87
C THR A 776 -21.21 0.08 26.51
N PRO A 777 -21.56 1.13 27.27
CA PRO A 777 -21.13 2.50 26.98
C PRO A 777 -19.62 2.73 27.07
N ARG A 778 -18.92 1.88 27.82
CA ARG A 778 -17.47 1.91 27.98
C ARG A 778 -16.74 1.42 26.73
N ILE A 779 -17.35 0.52 25.96
CA ILE A 779 -16.73 -0.13 24.82
C ILE A 779 -16.77 0.81 23.61
N TYR A 780 -15.60 1.17 23.10
CA TYR A 780 -15.48 1.86 21.81
C TYR A 780 -15.57 0.85 20.66
N SER A 781 -14.79 -0.22 20.73
CA SER A 781 -14.83 -1.29 19.74
C SER A 781 -14.46 -2.63 20.35
N MET A 782 -15.03 -3.69 19.80
CA MET A 782 -14.69 -5.08 20.11
C MET A 782 -14.29 -5.79 18.82
N THR A 783 -13.16 -6.47 18.86
CA THR A 783 -12.64 -7.29 17.75
C THR A 783 -12.39 -8.69 18.28
N THR A 784 -12.96 -9.69 17.62
CA THR A 784 -12.74 -11.09 17.97
C THR A 784 -11.67 -11.74 17.09
N TYR A 785 -11.12 -12.86 17.50
CA TYR A 785 -10.26 -13.70 16.67
C TYR A 785 -10.93 -14.03 15.33
N ASP A 786 -12.22 -14.39 15.34
CA ASP A 786 -12.97 -14.71 14.15
C ASP A 786 -13.14 -13.51 13.22
N ASP A 787 -13.33 -12.29 13.76
CA ASP A 787 -13.36 -11.06 12.96
C ASP A 787 -12.02 -10.85 12.21
N VAL A 788 -10.88 -11.06 12.89
CA VAL A 788 -9.55 -10.91 12.26
C VAL A 788 -9.34 -11.97 11.17
N MET A 789 -9.72 -13.21 11.44
CA MET A 789 -9.59 -14.32 10.48
C MET A 789 -10.48 -14.11 9.27
N SER A 790 -11.76 -13.78 9.49
CA SER A 790 -12.73 -13.53 8.41
C SER A 790 -12.29 -12.37 7.53
N ALA A 791 -11.89 -11.25 8.14
CA ALA A 791 -11.39 -10.09 7.40
C ALA A 791 -10.13 -10.40 6.58
N THR A 792 -9.19 -11.16 7.16
CA THR A 792 -7.95 -11.55 6.46
C THR A 792 -8.24 -12.52 5.31
N GLN A 793 -9.15 -13.47 5.50
CA GLN A 793 -9.58 -14.40 4.46
C GLN A 793 -10.30 -13.66 3.32
N GLN A 794 -11.18 -12.72 3.65
CA GLN A 794 -11.89 -11.91 2.66
C GLN A 794 -10.92 -11.03 1.86
N PHE A 795 -9.90 -10.44 2.51
CA PHE A 795 -8.83 -9.74 1.81
C PHE A 795 -8.17 -10.64 0.76
N TYR A 796 -7.84 -11.89 1.09
CA TYR A 796 -7.30 -12.84 0.13
C TYR A 796 -8.28 -13.13 -1.01
N ASP A 797 -9.56 -13.36 -0.72
CA ASP A 797 -10.57 -13.69 -1.72
C ASP A 797 -10.82 -12.54 -2.71
N ILE A 798 -10.75 -11.29 -2.24
CA ILE A 798 -10.77 -10.08 -3.07
C ILE A 798 -9.60 -10.08 -4.08
N PHE A 799 -8.41 -10.46 -3.64
CA PHE A 799 -7.22 -10.49 -4.49
C PHE A 799 -7.12 -11.76 -5.34
N ARG A 800 -7.72 -12.86 -4.93
CA ARG A 800 -7.61 -14.19 -5.56
C ARG A 800 -7.83 -14.18 -7.07
N THR A 801 -8.88 -13.53 -7.54
CA THR A 801 -9.17 -13.45 -8.99
C THR A 801 -8.11 -12.63 -9.74
N ARG A 802 -7.62 -11.56 -9.13
CA ARG A 802 -6.55 -10.71 -9.68
C ARG A 802 -5.20 -11.44 -9.67
N LEU A 803 -4.90 -12.18 -8.60
CA LEU A 803 -3.71 -13.03 -8.50
C LEU A 803 -3.71 -14.12 -9.58
N PHE A 804 -4.87 -14.74 -9.85
CA PHE A 804 -5.00 -15.71 -10.93
C PHE A 804 -4.63 -15.10 -12.29
N LEU A 805 -5.13 -13.91 -12.61
CA LEU A 805 -4.77 -13.20 -13.84
C LEU A 805 -3.29 -12.83 -13.86
N LEU A 806 -2.74 -12.34 -12.74
CA LEU A 806 -1.36 -11.93 -12.62
C LEU A 806 -0.37 -13.10 -12.76
N ILE A 807 -0.81 -14.34 -12.53
CA ILE A 807 0.00 -15.56 -12.74
C ILE A 807 -0.28 -16.16 -14.13
N CYS A 808 -1.54 -16.30 -14.53
CA CYS A 808 -1.90 -17.00 -15.79
C CYS A 808 -1.42 -16.26 -17.04
N VAL A 809 -1.56 -14.93 -17.07
CA VAL A 809 -1.14 -14.13 -18.22
C VAL A 809 0.36 -14.22 -18.48
N PRO A 810 1.26 -14.05 -17.50
CA PRO A 810 2.68 -14.31 -17.67
C PRO A 810 3.02 -15.73 -18.12
N VAL A 811 2.31 -16.75 -17.63
CA VAL A 811 2.53 -18.15 -18.06
C VAL A 811 2.18 -18.32 -19.53
N VAL A 812 1.08 -17.72 -20.00
CA VAL A 812 0.72 -17.74 -21.44
C VAL A 812 1.76 -16.99 -22.27
N LEU A 813 2.19 -15.82 -21.82
CA LEU A 813 3.27 -15.04 -22.45
C LEU A 813 4.57 -15.86 -22.51
N PHE A 814 4.91 -16.53 -21.42
CA PHE A 814 6.06 -17.44 -21.36
C PHE A 814 5.97 -18.55 -22.41
N ALA A 815 4.81 -19.19 -22.54
CA ALA A 815 4.59 -20.23 -23.53
C ALA A 815 4.75 -19.71 -24.98
N ILE A 816 4.24 -18.51 -25.26
CA ILE A 816 4.41 -17.86 -26.57
C ILE A 816 5.89 -17.54 -26.83
N ILE A 817 6.59 -16.97 -25.85
CA ILE A 817 8.01 -16.62 -25.97
C ILE A 817 8.85 -17.88 -26.18
N MET A 818 8.59 -18.92 -25.40
CA MET A 818 9.26 -20.21 -25.53
C MET A 818 9.03 -20.82 -26.91
N TYR A 819 7.79 -20.80 -27.43
CA TYR A 819 7.46 -21.25 -28.80
C TYR A 819 8.26 -20.48 -29.85
N LEU A 820 8.33 -19.16 -29.74
CA LEU A 820 9.07 -18.31 -30.68
C LEU A 820 10.57 -18.61 -30.62
N MET A 821 11.16 -18.71 -29.43
CA MET A 821 12.60 -18.96 -29.25
C MET A 821 13.00 -20.36 -29.74
N LEU A 822 12.29 -21.41 -29.35
CA LEU A 822 12.56 -22.76 -29.79
C LEU A 822 12.35 -22.91 -31.31
N THR A 823 11.37 -22.26 -31.89
CA THR A 823 11.17 -22.19 -33.33
C THR A 823 12.41 -21.62 -34.07
N LEU A 824 13.02 -20.55 -33.49
CA LEU A 824 14.25 -19.94 -34.03
C LEU A 824 15.45 -20.88 -33.95
N ILE A 825 15.59 -21.62 -32.84
CA ILE A 825 16.67 -22.59 -32.65
C ILE A 825 16.56 -23.71 -33.71
N VAL A 826 15.36 -24.27 -33.89
CA VAL A 826 15.09 -25.33 -34.90
C VAL A 826 15.39 -24.80 -36.31
N ASP A 827 15.03 -23.55 -36.63
CA ASP A 827 15.33 -22.96 -37.95
C ASP A 827 16.85 -22.80 -38.20
N ARG A 828 17.61 -22.39 -37.20
CA ARG A 828 19.07 -22.29 -37.28
C ARG A 828 19.72 -23.69 -37.45
N ALA A 829 19.17 -24.67 -36.79
CA ALA A 829 19.68 -26.04 -36.82
C ALA A 829 19.30 -26.82 -38.11
N THR A 830 18.46 -26.25 -38.99
CA THR A 830 17.91 -26.95 -40.17
C THR A 830 18.98 -27.60 -41.04
N THR A 831 20.09 -26.90 -41.33
CA THR A 831 21.20 -27.44 -42.12
C THR A 831 21.91 -28.59 -41.40
N GLY A 832 22.20 -28.49 -40.11
CA GLY A 832 22.80 -29.54 -39.30
C GLY A 832 21.91 -30.78 -39.20
N ILE A 833 20.57 -30.56 -38.99
CA ILE A 833 19.57 -31.62 -38.96
C ILE A 833 19.54 -32.37 -40.30
N SER A 834 19.52 -31.65 -41.43
CA SER A 834 19.51 -32.23 -42.76
C SER A 834 20.79 -33.05 -43.06
N LEU A 835 21.96 -32.56 -42.64
CA LEU A 835 23.24 -33.26 -42.78
C LEU A 835 23.26 -34.57 -41.99
N LEU A 836 22.80 -34.56 -40.71
CA LEU A 836 22.73 -35.80 -39.94
C LEU A 836 21.76 -36.83 -40.55
N LYS A 837 20.63 -36.38 -41.15
CA LYS A 837 19.72 -37.24 -41.91
C LYS A 837 20.38 -37.81 -43.19
N ILE A 838 21.20 -37.03 -43.88
CA ILE A 838 21.98 -37.49 -45.03
C ILE A 838 23.00 -38.56 -44.61
N PHE A 839 23.63 -38.41 -43.44
CA PHE A 839 24.55 -39.43 -42.87
C PHE A 839 23.85 -40.69 -42.34
N GLY A 840 22.52 -40.79 -42.52
CA GLY A 840 21.76 -42.01 -42.19
C GLY A 840 21.29 -42.10 -40.74
N TYR A 841 21.41 -41.05 -39.93
CA TYR A 841 20.84 -41.07 -38.59
C TYR A 841 19.31 -41.03 -38.65
N PRO A 842 18.63 -41.95 -37.91
CA PRO A 842 17.18 -41.99 -37.88
C PRO A 842 16.58 -40.71 -37.26
N ASP A 843 15.43 -40.30 -37.80
CA ASP A 843 14.73 -39.09 -37.36
C ASP A 843 14.53 -39.03 -35.85
N LYS A 844 14.32 -40.17 -35.21
CA LYS A 844 14.15 -40.26 -33.73
C LYS A 844 15.43 -39.87 -32.99
N THR A 845 16.59 -40.31 -33.47
CA THR A 845 17.91 -40.00 -32.86
C THR A 845 18.30 -38.56 -33.08
N VAL A 846 18.16 -38.04 -34.31
CA VAL A 846 18.46 -36.61 -34.60
C VAL A 846 17.59 -35.69 -33.80
N ARG A 847 16.29 -36.02 -33.70
CA ARG A 847 15.35 -35.26 -32.87
C ARG A 847 15.74 -35.27 -31.38
N ARG A 848 16.07 -36.46 -30.85
CA ARG A 848 16.48 -36.60 -29.44
C ARG A 848 17.72 -35.75 -29.15
N MET A 849 18.76 -35.81 -29.99
CA MET A 849 20.00 -35.05 -29.79
C MET A 849 19.77 -33.55 -29.73
N TYR A 850 18.96 -32.98 -30.63
CA TYR A 850 18.66 -31.53 -30.61
C TYR A 850 17.69 -31.13 -29.51
N LEU A 851 16.63 -31.92 -29.26
CA LEU A 851 15.65 -31.57 -28.22
C LEU A 851 16.23 -31.74 -26.81
N HIS A 852 17.06 -32.76 -26.55
CA HIS A 852 17.75 -32.90 -25.26
C HIS A 852 18.76 -31.77 -25.03
N ALA A 853 19.55 -31.41 -26.04
CA ALA A 853 20.50 -30.30 -25.92
C ALA A 853 19.78 -28.99 -25.61
N ASN A 854 18.68 -28.70 -26.31
CA ASN A 854 17.85 -27.49 -26.02
C ASN A 854 17.17 -27.58 -24.66
N GLY A 855 16.73 -28.75 -24.22
CA GLY A 855 16.16 -28.96 -22.89
C GLY A 855 17.15 -28.72 -21.78
N MET A 856 18.42 -29.19 -21.95
CA MET A 856 19.48 -28.87 -20.99
C MET A 856 19.78 -27.38 -20.94
N MET A 857 19.78 -26.66 -22.06
CA MET A 857 19.97 -25.22 -22.11
C MET A 857 18.90 -24.50 -21.28
N VAL A 858 17.62 -24.81 -21.54
CA VAL A 858 16.47 -24.23 -20.83
C VAL A 858 16.52 -24.57 -19.35
N LEU A 859 16.86 -25.79 -18.98
CA LEU A 859 16.97 -26.23 -17.60
C LEU A 859 18.04 -25.45 -16.83
N VAL A 860 19.23 -25.28 -17.42
CA VAL A 860 20.34 -24.49 -16.83
C VAL A 860 19.92 -23.04 -16.71
N ASP A 861 19.35 -22.45 -17.76
CA ASP A 861 18.84 -21.07 -17.72
C ASP A 861 17.86 -20.87 -16.56
N VAL A 862 16.89 -21.76 -16.41
CA VAL A 862 15.84 -21.65 -15.37
C VAL A 862 16.42 -21.80 -13.96
N ILE A 863 17.31 -22.78 -13.74
CA ILE A 863 17.96 -22.98 -12.42
C ILE A 863 18.77 -21.74 -12.02
N VAL A 864 19.45 -21.09 -12.96
CA VAL A 864 20.23 -19.89 -12.68
C VAL A 864 19.33 -18.65 -12.54
N LEU A 865 18.30 -18.54 -13.37
CA LEU A 865 17.48 -17.34 -13.45
C LEU A 865 16.40 -17.26 -12.36
N ILE A 866 15.91 -18.38 -11.82
CA ILE A 866 14.95 -18.37 -10.71
C ILE A 866 15.47 -17.53 -9.51
N PRO A 867 16.65 -17.83 -8.92
CA PRO A 867 17.15 -17.03 -7.81
C PRO A 867 17.45 -15.57 -8.19
N VAL A 868 17.92 -15.32 -9.41
CA VAL A 868 18.20 -13.96 -9.89
C VAL A 868 16.91 -13.15 -10.02
N THR A 869 15.88 -13.73 -10.64
CA THR A 869 14.57 -13.05 -10.77
C THR A 869 13.88 -12.86 -9.42
N LYS A 870 14.02 -13.80 -8.51
CA LYS A 870 13.51 -13.67 -7.14
C LYS A 870 14.17 -12.50 -6.43
N LEU A 871 15.50 -12.43 -6.44
CA LEU A 871 16.26 -11.37 -5.79
C LEU A 871 15.90 -9.98 -6.35
N ILE A 872 15.77 -9.86 -7.67
CA ILE A 872 15.35 -8.59 -8.31
C ILE A 872 13.94 -8.21 -7.90
N MET A 873 13.01 -9.17 -7.89
CA MET A 873 11.63 -8.90 -7.54
C MET A 873 11.45 -8.63 -6.05
N ASP A 874 12.21 -9.28 -5.17
CA ASP A 874 12.18 -9.00 -3.73
C ASP A 874 12.69 -7.59 -3.42
N ALA A 875 13.66 -7.10 -4.17
CA ALA A 875 14.13 -5.73 -4.04
C ALA A 875 13.15 -4.68 -4.62
N ALA A 876 12.43 -5.03 -5.70
CA ALA A 876 11.53 -4.10 -6.37
C ALA A 876 10.11 -4.09 -5.76
N PHE A 877 9.62 -5.22 -5.25
CA PHE A 877 8.23 -5.40 -4.82
C PHE A 877 7.82 -4.50 -3.65
N PRO A 878 8.65 -4.27 -2.61
CA PRO A 878 8.30 -3.34 -1.52
C PRO A 878 8.02 -1.92 -2.01
N THR A 879 8.76 -1.44 -3.01
CA THR A 879 8.52 -0.12 -3.62
C THR A 879 7.18 -0.06 -4.36
N LEU A 880 6.77 -1.18 -5.00
CA LEU A 880 5.46 -1.26 -5.65
C LEU A 880 4.31 -1.27 -4.65
N MET A 881 4.53 -1.84 -3.47
CA MET A 881 3.57 -1.93 -2.37
C MET A 881 3.76 -0.82 -1.33
N ALA A 882 4.45 0.27 -1.67
CA ALA A 882 4.74 1.34 -0.72
C ALA A 882 3.47 1.95 -0.11
N SER A 883 2.40 2.11 -0.89
CA SER A 883 1.10 2.62 -0.44
C SER A 883 0.22 1.59 0.29
N ALA A 884 0.60 0.31 0.34
CA ALA A 884 -0.17 -0.69 1.08
C ALA A 884 0.17 -0.63 2.57
N SER A 885 -0.82 -0.57 3.45
CA SER A 885 -0.64 -0.60 4.91
C SER A 885 -0.49 -2.04 5.44
N ILE A 886 0.27 -2.88 4.74
CA ILE A 886 0.51 -4.28 5.08
C ILE A 886 2.00 -4.62 4.99
N ALA A 887 2.40 -5.66 5.72
CA ALA A 887 3.75 -6.20 5.64
C ALA A 887 4.04 -6.86 4.29
N CYS A 888 5.27 -6.71 3.81
CA CYS A 888 5.74 -7.33 2.59
C CYS A 888 6.60 -8.57 2.91
N ASP A 889 5.99 -9.62 3.47
CA ASP A 889 6.69 -10.91 3.59
C ASP A 889 6.57 -11.69 2.27
N LEU A 890 7.68 -11.73 1.52
CA LEU A 890 7.79 -12.34 0.20
C LEU A 890 8.39 -13.75 0.25
N THR A 891 8.50 -14.34 1.43
CA THR A 891 9.07 -15.68 1.57
C THR A 891 8.19 -16.72 0.87
N LEU A 892 8.81 -17.49 -0.02
CA LEU A 892 8.14 -18.56 -0.74
C LEU A 892 8.60 -19.92 -0.19
N PRO A 893 7.68 -20.88 0.02
CA PRO A 893 8.04 -22.24 0.36
C PRO A 893 8.93 -22.86 -0.73
N TRP A 894 9.93 -23.65 -0.35
CA TRP A 894 10.91 -24.23 -1.27
C TRP A 894 10.28 -25.06 -2.41
N TRP A 895 9.14 -25.69 -2.16
CA TRP A 895 8.43 -26.52 -3.16
C TRP A 895 7.86 -25.68 -4.32
N ILE A 896 7.61 -24.39 -4.14
CA ILE A 896 7.14 -23.47 -5.21
C ILE A 896 8.22 -23.32 -6.28
N TYR A 897 9.51 -23.24 -5.89
CA TYR A 897 10.60 -23.21 -6.85
C TYR A 897 10.64 -24.49 -7.69
N GLY A 898 10.36 -25.65 -7.08
CA GLY A 898 10.18 -26.91 -7.78
C GLY A 898 8.98 -26.89 -8.74
N LEU A 899 7.88 -26.27 -8.33
CA LEU A 899 6.67 -26.11 -9.16
C LEU A 899 6.95 -25.22 -10.38
N ILE A 900 7.69 -24.11 -10.21
CA ILE A 900 8.11 -23.24 -11.32
C ILE A 900 8.94 -24.04 -12.32
N LEU A 901 9.94 -24.77 -11.83
CA LEU A 901 10.78 -25.61 -12.66
C LEU A 901 9.97 -26.66 -13.43
N ALA A 902 9.07 -27.35 -12.74
CA ALA A 902 8.15 -28.33 -13.35
C ALA A 902 7.23 -27.67 -14.39
N GLY A 903 6.65 -26.50 -14.08
CA GLY A 903 5.81 -25.72 -14.99
C GLY A 903 6.56 -25.32 -16.27
N VAL A 904 7.80 -24.83 -16.13
CA VAL A 904 8.65 -24.50 -17.29
C VAL A 904 8.93 -25.74 -18.13
N LEU A 905 9.22 -26.89 -17.51
CA LEU A 905 9.44 -28.16 -18.24
C LEU A 905 8.18 -28.63 -18.96
N VAL A 906 7.01 -28.51 -18.35
CA VAL A 906 5.72 -28.82 -18.97
C VAL A 906 5.48 -27.97 -20.21
N VAL A 907 5.68 -26.63 -20.09
CA VAL A 907 5.57 -25.70 -21.22
C VAL A 907 6.59 -26.05 -22.29
N TYR A 908 7.84 -26.33 -21.90
CA TYR A 908 8.91 -26.75 -22.82
C TYR A 908 8.52 -28.02 -23.59
N ILE A 909 8.02 -29.04 -22.90
CA ILE A 909 7.58 -30.31 -23.54
C ILE A 909 6.39 -30.04 -24.46
N GLY A 910 5.39 -29.25 -24.02
CA GLY A 910 4.24 -28.90 -24.85
C GLY A 910 4.63 -28.15 -26.12
N VAL A 911 5.53 -27.19 -26.04
CA VAL A 911 6.05 -26.44 -27.19
C VAL A 911 6.85 -27.38 -28.13
N ASN A 912 7.66 -28.28 -27.57
CA ASN A 912 8.39 -29.28 -28.38
C ASN A 912 7.46 -30.21 -29.13
N LEU A 913 6.34 -30.64 -28.51
CA LEU A 913 5.32 -31.45 -29.19
C LEU A 913 4.71 -30.71 -30.40
N LEU A 914 4.47 -29.42 -30.26
CA LEU A 914 4.00 -28.59 -31.38
C LEU A 914 5.06 -28.46 -32.48
N LEU A 915 6.33 -28.34 -32.11
CA LEU A 915 7.43 -28.19 -33.04
C LEU A 915 7.82 -29.51 -33.74
N MET A 916 7.46 -30.67 -33.18
CA MET A 916 7.70 -31.99 -33.82
C MET A 916 7.15 -32.06 -35.24
N ARG A 917 5.97 -31.50 -35.48
CA ARG A 917 5.37 -31.43 -36.84
C ARG A 917 6.27 -30.66 -37.81
N LYS A 918 6.95 -29.64 -37.34
CA LYS A 918 7.88 -28.82 -38.14
C LYS A 918 9.20 -29.57 -38.38
N PHE A 919 9.73 -30.25 -37.35
CA PHE A 919 10.97 -31.02 -37.43
C PHE A 919 10.86 -32.18 -38.43
N ASN A 920 9.73 -32.87 -38.49
CA ASN A 920 9.45 -33.97 -39.43
C ASN A 920 9.37 -33.49 -40.90
N ARG A 921 9.07 -32.20 -41.15
CA ARG A 921 9.03 -31.62 -42.50
C ARG A 921 10.40 -31.19 -43.03
N ILE A 922 11.46 -31.27 -42.24
CA ILE A 922 12.83 -31.01 -42.69
C ILE A 922 13.34 -32.22 -43.43
N THR A 923 13.34 -32.17 -44.78
CA THR A 923 13.84 -33.23 -45.64
C THR A 923 15.28 -32.98 -46.13
N PRO A 924 16.08 -34.01 -46.42
CA PRO A 924 17.42 -33.85 -46.98
C PRO A 924 17.48 -33.00 -48.26
N ALA A 925 16.43 -33.04 -49.09
CA ALA A 925 16.32 -32.24 -50.30
C ALA A 925 16.37 -30.72 -50.07
N VAL A 926 15.96 -30.25 -48.90
CA VAL A 926 16.02 -28.82 -48.55
C VAL A 926 17.44 -28.34 -48.35
N ALA A 927 18.32 -29.17 -47.79
CA ALA A 927 19.74 -28.83 -47.60
C ALA A 927 20.53 -28.80 -48.92
N LEU A 928 20.18 -29.64 -49.87
CA LEU A 928 20.80 -29.69 -51.20
C LEU A 928 20.36 -28.47 -52.03
N LYS A 929 19.12 -28.06 -51.95
CA LYS A 929 18.60 -26.93 -52.70
C LYS A 929 19.07 -25.55 -52.18
N ASN A 930 19.56 -25.45 -50.96
CA ASN A 930 20.07 -24.20 -50.38
C ASN A 930 21.62 -24.06 -50.53
N ARG A 931 22.26 -24.98 -51.20
CA ARG A 931 23.72 -24.95 -51.46
C ARG A 931 24.10 -24.43 -52.88
N ASP A 932 23.11 -24.41 -53.78
CA ASP A 932 23.16 -23.74 -55.07
C ASP A 932 22.61 -22.31 -54.91
#